data_fa0b728784bf5cfa23d7a8f1d7e37e21
#
_entry.id   fa0b728784bf5cfa23d7a8f1d7e37e21
#
_cell.length_a   1.000
_cell.length_b   1.000
_cell.length_c   1.000
_cell.angle_alpha   90.00
_cell.angle_beta   90.00
_cell.angle_gamma   90.00
#
_symmetry.space_group_name_H-M   'P 1'
#
loop_
_entity.id
_entity.type
_entity.pdbx_description
1 polymer ?
#
loop_
_entity_poly.entity_id
_entity_poly.type
_entity_poly.pdbx_seq_one_letter_code
_entity_poly.pdbx_strand_id
1 'polypeptide(L)'
;MDVMEQRRSVSFPEVTALIAGLFMRRFGNRVTAGFWRRRQPAARDGTGRKSVGNPLGLVAIVAIFVFNTVNISAEAVKTLASEVGPTRDAAGRYEIRRAAYNQLRDSDASPFQVFLEESEAANQTSRADYAHDLVQWYDLKGLKGFAPILQPRYRWFPRVRAWHDPLLRPLLIHALGLILLILAGARHCWTLGSRNQDLGQVEWGTEWLFTLPASSSSLFGAQILGHAVVDPFAWIGAIPFLVVAYISTGASWFIAIPAALCNSLYLSLVMSSLRVVSETWLRKTLSPARLKNLQALFTLVGIVLLFLLFALARSQVVTQWVVRIASHNSPLLVWNPFSIPAVSFFLPLPAVAAWEVFGATAIVLGAIALCSFLVRDGLVSAPSVYSGGRGLASRGDFLPSGIVGKDLRLLLRDRNFFVQTLVAPALIVCFQIIFNVGMARSIGSNFHNAATFAFAVGAYVMISTGLNVLAVEGNSLWMLYGLPLPLPAIMLRKTMLWSALGVCYALGVLAICGWHIRVFSAIDLSDTMVALAGVVIYSFIASGMGMLATDPLEVEVKRRIRPGMIYLYMILATLYGYGLYASSTWARLGQIVLSTLLAYALWQKVRDRSPFLLDAISMPPARVSLADGLMAALGFFILQGGFTVLFLDLRTDFGESIVLAFAAAGALVVGFTLFMFWRSQVHGVFSAIGLAGTRDHRPIRAILIGVAFGICGLVFASGYLTILRYFPALESLRGGAEELSMIKGWWLVSLAVLAAPLFEEFIFRGLVFRGMRRSLPAAWSIAGSAAVFAICHPPISIIPVFAMGVLAALGFELTGWILTPICVHMTYNGLLLLSGALPHGAHL
;
A
#
# COMPACT_ATOMS: atom_id res chain seq x y z
N MET A 1 -51.34 -25.13 33.95
CA MET A 1 -51.17 -25.34 32.50
C MET A 1 -51.24 -24.04 31.69
N ASP A 2 -51.22 -22.85 32.34
CA ASP A 2 -51.44 -21.56 31.68
C ASP A 2 -50.22 -20.60 31.63
N VAL A 3 -49.02 -21.14 31.84
CA VAL A 3 -47.80 -20.29 31.80
C VAL A 3 -46.97 -20.47 30.51
N MET A 4 -47.42 -21.38 29.61
CA MET A 4 -46.69 -21.63 28.35
C MET A 4 -47.25 -20.91 27.11
N GLU A 5 -48.34 -20.16 27.18
CA GLU A 5 -49.01 -19.57 26.03
C GLU A 5 -48.75 -18.12 25.74
N GLN A 6 -47.87 -17.45 26.46
CA GLN A 6 -47.46 -16.08 26.15
C GLN A 6 -46.00 -15.93 25.67
N ARG A 7 -45.51 -16.88 24.91
CA ARG A 7 -44.34 -16.59 24.06
C ARG A 7 -44.83 -15.79 22.85
N ARG A 8 -44.84 -14.49 22.93
CA ARG A 8 -44.93 -13.64 21.73
C ARG A 8 -43.97 -14.20 20.70
N SER A 9 -44.48 -14.73 19.62
CA SER A 9 -43.68 -15.11 18.46
C SER A 9 -43.07 -13.84 17.92
N VAL A 10 -41.82 -13.65 18.21
CA VAL A 10 -41.07 -12.48 17.72
C VAL A 10 -41.11 -12.50 16.20
N SER A 11 -41.55 -11.43 15.57
CA SER A 11 -41.77 -11.39 14.13
C SER A 11 -40.42 -11.50 13.35
N PHE A 12 -40.52 -12.07 12.15
CA PHE A 12 -39.35 -12.20 11.25
C PHE A 12 -38.54 -10.89 11.13
N PRO A 13 -39.14 -9.69 10.88
CA PRO A 13 -38.40 -8.45 10.74
C PRO A 13 -37.73 -8.03 12.06
N GLU A 14 -38.35 -8.26 13.21
CA GLU A 14 -37.74 -7.87 14.50
C GLU A 14 -36.50 -8.71 14.82
N VAL A 15 -36.55 -10.03 14.63
CA VAL A 15 -35.41 -10.92 14.85
C VAL A 15 -34.28 -10.57 13.85
N THR A 16 -34.64 -10.39 12.59
CA THR A 16 -33.68 -10.01 11.54
C THR A 16 -33.00 -8.68 11.85
N ALA A 17 -33.77 -7.67 12.26
CA ALA A 17 -33.26 -6.35 12.63
C ALA A 17 -32.35 -6.42 13.87
N LEU A 18 -32.74 -7.21 14.88
CA LEU A 18 -31.96 -7.38 16.10
C LEU A 18 -30.61 -8.03 15.81
N ILE A 19 -30.60 -9.13 15.06
CA ILE A 19 -29.36 -9.85 14.74
C ILE A 19 -28.49 -9.02 13.78
N ALA A 20 -29.06 -8.38 12.75
CA ALA A 20 -28.34 -7.46 11.88
C ALA A 20 -27.78 -6.26 12.67
N GLY A 21 -28.57 -5.73 13.61
CA GLY A 21 -28.13 -4.68 14.54
C GLY A 21 -26.95 -5.11 15.43
N LEU A 22 -26.95 -6.35 15.91
CA LEU A 22 -25.80 -6.92 16.64
C LEU A 22 -24.56 -7.04 15.76
N PHE A 23 -24.69 -7.49 14.51
CA PHE A 23 -23.59 -7.50 13.54
C PHE A 23 -23.06 -6.09 13.28
N MET A 24 -23.92 -5.12 13.06
CA MET A 24 -23.53 -3.72 12.85
C MET A 24 -22.88 -3.10 14.09
N ARG A 25 -23.43 -3.34 15.29
CA ARG A 25 -22.80 -2.89 16.55
C ARG A 25 -21.43 -3.54 16.76
N ARG A 26 -21.31 -4.83 16.46
CA ARG A 26 -20.02 -5.55 16.54
C ARG A 26 -19.00 -4.97 15.55
N PHE A 27 -19.44 -4.68 14.33
CA PHE A 27 -18.59 -4.00 13.34
C PHE A 27 -18.26 -2.56 13.78
N GLY A 28 -19.26 -1.77 14.18
CA GLY A 28 -19.06 -0.42 14.70
C GLY A 28 -18.11 -0.42 15.90
N ASN A 29 -18.31 -1.34 16.86
CA ASN A 29 -17.40 -1.48 17.99
C ASN A 29 -15.99 -1.90 17.58
N ARG A 30 -15.81 -2.70 16.51
CA ARG A 30 -14.48 -3.04 15.98
C ARG A 30 -13.80 -1.82 15.34
N VAL A 31 -14.54 -1.04 14.58
CA VAL A 31 -14.06 0.20 13.95
C VAL A 31 -13.82 1.27 15.01
N THR A 32 -14.81 1.52 15.89
CA THR A 32 -14.75 2.59 16.89
C THR A 32 -13.90 2.24 18.12
N ALA A 33 -13.72 0.96 18.45
CA ALA A 33 -12.77 0.55 19.50
C ALA A 33 -11.34 0.99 19.17
N GLY A 34 -11.04 1.18 17.88
CA GLY A 34 -9.84 1.84 17.43
C GLY A 34 -9.78 3.33 17.78
N PHE A 35 -10.92 4.04 17.78
CA PHE A 35 -10.99 5.50 17.93
C PHE A 35 -11.25 5.98 19.36
N TRP A 36 -12.11 5.29 20.14
CA TRP A 36 -12.74 5.89 21.32
C TRP A 36 -12.47 5.22 22.67
N ARG A 37 -11.63 4.18 22.78
CA ARG A 37 -11.33 3.65 24.11
C ARG A 37 -10.55 4.65 24.96
N ARG A 38 -11.33 5.50 25.66
CA ARG A 38 -10.88 6.16 26.88
C ARG A 38 -10.31 5.11 27.85
N ARG A 39 -9.20 5.46 28.51
CA ARG A 39 -8.64 4.75 29.66
C ARG A 39 -9.77 4.33 30.60
N GLN A 40 -10.17 3.08 30.57
CA GLN A 40 -10.67 2.49 31.78
C GLN A 40 -9.46 2.17 32.64
N PRO A 41 -9.39 2.63 33.89
CA PRO A 41 -8.38 2.16 34.82
C PRO A 41 -8.44 0.64 34.80
N ALA A 42 -7.28 0.00 34.80
CA ALA A 42 -7.16 -1.44 34.72
C ALA A 42 -8.03 -2.05 35.82
N ALA A 43 -9.19 -2.55 35.42
CA ALA A 43 -9.93 -3.45 36.29
C ALA A 43 -9.01 -4.64 36.59
N ARG A 44 -8.89 -5.01 37.83
CA ARG A 44 -8.03 -6.05 38.38
C ARG A 44 -8.33 -7.46 37.86
N ASP A 45 -9.12 -7.58 36.82
CA ASP A 45 -9.47 -8.88 36.21
C ASP A 45 -8.53 -9.15 35.05
N GLY A 46 -7.72 -10.21 35.22
CA GLY A 46 -6.63 -10.69 34.36
C GLY A 46 -7.03 -11.11 32.94
N THR A 47 -7.90 -10.40 32.26
CA THR A 47 -8.28 -10.68 30.89
C THR A 47 -7.66 -9.65 29.93
N GLY A 48 -6.66 -10.12 29.23
CA GLY A 48 -6.08 -9.74 27.96
C GLY A 48 -6.24 -8.28 27.51
N ARG A 49 -5.15 -7.53 27.46
CA ARG A 49 -4.97 -6.32 26.65
C ARG A 49 -5.40 -6.59 25.22
N LYS A 50 -6.64 -6.24 24.86
CA LYS A 50 -7.03 -6.20 23.45
C LYS A 50 -6.21 -5.13 22.74
N SER A 51 -5.35 -5.59 21.83
CA SER A 51 -4.56 -4.74 20.94
C SER A 51 -5.49 -3.81 20.15
N VAL A 52 -5.51 -2.56 20.51
CA VAL A 52 -6.30 -1.53 19.81
C VAL A 52 -5.57 -1.16 18.51
N GLY A 53 -6.19 -1.43 17.36
CA GLY A 53 -5.67 -1.00 16.06
C GLY A 53 -5.43 0.53 16.00
N ASN A 54 -4.49 0.95 15.18
CA ASN A 54 -4.21 2.38 14.98
C ASN A 54 -5.24 2.97 14.00
N PRO A 55 -6.17 3.84 14.43
CA PRO A 55 -7.23 4.36 13.57
C PRO A 55 -6.69 5.25 12.44
N LEU A 56 -5.66 6.06 12.71
CA LEU A 56 -5.05 6.90 11.69
C LEU A 56 -4.39 6.07 10.59
N GLY A 57 -3.72 4.98 10.96
CA GLY A 57 -3.17 4.03 10.00
C GLY A 57 -4.26 3.39 9.14
N LEU A 58 -5.40 3.04 9.73
CA LEU A 58 -6.53 2.49 8.97
C LEU A 58 -7.12 3.52 8.00
N VAL A 59 -7.32 4.76 8.45
CA VAL A 59 -7.83 5.86 7.60
C VAL A 59 -6.86 6.13 6.45
N ALA A 60 -5.57 6.23 6.73
CA ALA A 60 -4.55 6.42 5.69
C ALA A 60 -4.55 5.28 4.66
N ILE A 61 -4.64 4.04 5.13
CA ILE A 61 -4.72 2.86 4.28
C ILE A 61 -5.96 2.91 3.39
N VAL A 62 -7.14 3.17 3.97
CA VAL A 62 -8.39 3.27 3.21
C VAL A 62 -8.29 4.39 2.18
N ALA A 63 -7.75 5.54 2.55
CA ALA A 63 -7.54 6.66 1.63
C ALA A 63 -6.62 6.29 0.46
N ILE A 64 -5.49 5.63 0.72
CA ILE A 64 -4.57 5.15 -0.32
C ILE A 64 -5.27 4.15 -1.26
N PHE A 65 -6.05 3.20 -0.69
CA PHE A 65 -6.79 2.24 -1.51
C PHE A 65 -7.85 2.89 -2.36
N VAL A 66 -8.65 3.80 -1.79
CA VAL A 66 -9.68 4.54 -2.53
C VAL A 66 -9.03 5.36 -3.64
N PHE A 67 -7.93 6.07 -3.35
CA PHE A 67 -7.19 6.84 -4.35
C PHE A 67 -6.69 5.96 -5.50
N ASN A 68 -6.05 4.82 -5.19
CA ASN A 68 -5.59 3.89 -6.21
C ASN A 68 -6.75 3.30 -7.00
N THR A 69 -7.86 2.94 -6.35
CA THR A 69 -9.03 2.41 -7.04
C THR A 69 -9.66 3.45 -7.96
N VAL A 70 -9.72 4.72 -7.56
CA VAL A 70 -10.18 5.83 -8.40
C VAL A 70 -9.30 5.97 -9.64
N ASN A 71 -7.98 5.98 -9.48
CA ASN A 71 -7.03 6.07 -10.60
C ASN A 71 -7.16 4.89 -11.57
N ILE A 72 -7.19 3.66 -11.05
CA ILE A 72 -7.36 2.45 -11.87
C ILE A 72 -8.71 2.49 -12.59
N SER A 73 -9.77 2.94 -11.92
CA SER A 73 -11.10 3.06 -12.50
C SER A 73 -11.15 4.11 -13.60
N ALA A 74 -10.48 5.25 -13.41
CA ALA A 74 -10.40 6.31 -14.41
C ALA A 74 -9.66 5.82 -15.66
N GLU A 75 -8.54 5.13 -15.52
CA GLU A 75 -7.82 4.53 -16.64
C GLU A 75 -8.63 3.41 -17.31
N ALA A 76 -9.32 2.56 -16.56
CA ALA A 76 -10.18 1.51 -17.12
C ALA A 76 -11.34 2.09 -17.95
N VAL A 77 -12.01 3.13 -17.44
CA VAL A 77 -13.09 3.81 -18.16
C VAL A 77 -12.55 4.52 -19.41
N LYS A 78 -11.37 5.14 -19.33
CA LYS A 78 -10.72 5.81 -20.47
C LYS A 78 -10.34 4.79 -21.55
N THR A 79 -9.71 3.67 -21.16
CA THR A 79 -9.32 2.61 -22.09
C THR A 79 -10.54 1.96 -22.74
N LEU A 80 -11.60 1.71 -21.95
CA LEU A 80 -12.87 1.20 -22.50
C LEU A 80 -13.49 2.17 -23.51
N ALA A 81 -13.48 3.45 -23.19
CA ALA A 81 -14.03 4.48 -24.07
C ALA A 81 -13.26 4.59 -25.39
N SER A 82 -11.93 4.46 -25.35
CA SER A 82 -11.09 4.50 -26.55
C SER A 82 -11.31 3.31 -27.48
N GLU A 83 -11.69 2.17 -26.93
CA GLU A 83 -11.97 0.96 -27.73
C GLU A 83 -13.40 0.94 -28.32
N VAL A 84 -14.36 1.57 -27.63
CA VAL A 84 -15.77 1.58 -28.07
C VAL A 84 -16.06 2.66 -29.11
N GLY A 85 -15.37 3.79 -29.05
CA GLY A 85 -15.61 4.89 -29.99
C GLY A 85 -14.36 5.68 -30.31
N PRO A 86 -14.24 6.28 -31.51
CA PRO A 86 -13.12 7.14 -31.85
C PRO A 86 -13.16 8.34 -30.90
N THR A 87 -12.31 8.32 -29.91
CA THR A 87 -12.07 9.47 -29.05
C THR A 87 -11.28 10.50 -29.86
N ARG A 88 -11.98 11.45 -30.47
CA ARG A 88 -11.39 12.74 -30.81
C ARG A 88 -11.05 13.46 -29.51
N ASP A 89 -10.08 12.95 -28.79
CA ASP A 89 -9.87 13.35 -27.42
C ASP A 89 -8.98 14.59 -27.35
N ALA A 90 -9.41 15.52 -26.48
CA ALA A 90 -8.63 16.68 -26.10
C ALA A 90 -7.23 16.27 -25.52
N ALA A 91 -7.08 15.05 -25.03
CA ALA A 91 -5.82 14.51 -24.55
C ALA A 91 -4.83 14.20 -25.68
N GLY A 92 -5.26 13.55 -26.74
CA GLY A 92 -4.39 13.30 -27.89
C GLY A 92 -3.96 14.60 -28.57
N ARG A 93 -4.87 15.57 -28.69
CA ARG A 93 -4.52 16.92 -29.18
C ARG A 93 -3.57 17.67 -28.24
N TYR A 94 -3.67 17.44 -26.96
CA TYR A 94 -2.74 18.02 -25.98
C TYR A 94 -1.33 17.42 -26.11
N GLU A 95 -1.21 16.12 -26.23
CA GLU A 95 0.09 15.44 -26.41
C GLU A 95 0.78 15.87 -27.71
N ILE A 96 0.02 15.94 -28.81
CA ILE A 96 0.53 16.47 -30.08
C ILE A 96 1.01 17.92 -29.92
N ARG A 97 0.22 18.77 -29.29
CA ARG A 97 0.61 20.18 -29.08
C ARG A 97 1.81 20.31 -28.19
N ARG A 98 1.94 19.46 -27.18
CA ARG A 98 3.09 19.43 -26.28
C ARG A 98 4.37 18.98 -27.02
N ALA A 99 4.27 17.94 -27.82
CA ALA A 99 5.37 17.46 -28.63
C ALA A 99 5.82 18.52 -29.65
N ALA A 100 4.86 19.12 -30.38
CA ALA A 100 5.13 20.20 -31.30
C ALA A 100 5.76 21.43 -30.61
N TYR A 101 5.29 21.80 -29.42
CA TYR A 101 5.89 22.89 -28.64
C TYR A 101 7.35 22.60 -28.28
N ASN A 102 7.65 21.38 -27.78
CA ASN A 102 8.99 21.00 -27.42
C ASN A 102 9.92 21.01 -28.65
N GLN A 103 9.45 20.50 -29.77
CA GLN A 103 10.20 20.46 -31.01
C GLN A 103 10.46 21.85 -31.59
N LEU A 104 9.46 22.73 -31.55
CA LEU A 104 9.62 24.13 -31.97
C LEU A 104 10.55 24.94 -31.03
N ARG A 105 10.55 24.62 -29.76
CA ARG A 105 11.44 25.25 -28.80
C ARG A 105 12.90 24.88 -29.05
N ASP A 106 13.15 23.66 -29.43
CA ASP A 106 14.47 23.06 -29.50
C ASP A 106 15.04 22.97 -30.95
N SER A 107 14.28 23.43 -31.99
CA SER A 107 14.68 23.37 -33.39
C SER A 107 14.24 24.60 -34.20
N ASP A 108 15.01 24.93 -35.25
CA ASP A 108 14.67 25.95 -36.24
C ASP A 108 13.74 25.42 -37.36
N ALA A 109 13.08 24.30 -37.15
CA ALA A 109 12.18 23.71 -38.13
C ALA A 109 10.94 24.56 -38.40
N SER A 110 10.47 24.53 -39.64
CA SER A 110 9.24 25.27 -39.98
C SER A 110 8.06 24.77 -39.13
N PRO A 111 7.26 25.67 -38.54
CA PRO A 111 6.12 25.29 -37.70
C PRO A 111 5.15 24.31 -38.40
N PHE A 112 4.97 24.48 -39.69
CA PHE A 112 4.08 23.64 -40.48
C PHE A 112 4.58 22.20 -40.57
N GLN A 113 5.87 21.98 -40.84
CA GLN A 113 6.44 20.63 -40.90
C GLN A 113 6.37 19.94 -39.56
N VAL A 114 6.69 20.63 -38.47
CA VAL A 114 6.61 20.06 -37.11
C VAL A 114 5.18 19.63 -36.79
N PHE A 115 4.21 20.48 -37.08
CA PHE A 115 2.80 20.15 -36.80
C PHE A 115 2.26 19.05 -37.72
N LEU A 116 2.76 18.97 -38.96
CA LEU A 116 2.37 17.90 -39.87
C LEU A 116 2.92 16.54 -39.41
N GLU A 117 4.20 16.46 -39.08
CA GLU A 117 4.85 15.24 -38.59
C GLU A 117 4.16 14.76 -37.31
N GLU A 118 3.90 15.62 -36.32
CA GLU A 118 3.21 15.30 -35.10
C GLU A 118 1.76 14.86 -35.32
N SER A 119 1.04 15.51 -36.25
CA SER A 119 -0.33 15.11 -36.58
C SER A 119 -0.39 13.81 -37.37
N GLU A 120 0.66 13.48 -38.13
CA GLU A 120 0.81 12.18 -38.81
C GLU A 120 1.07 11.05 -37.82
N ALA A 121 1.91 11.29 -36.84
CA ALA A 121 2.18 10.33 -35.78
C ALA A 121 0.93 9.97 -34.96
N ALA A 122 -0.02 10.89 -34.86
CA ALA A 122 -1.26 10.71 -34.10
C ALA A 122 -2.40 9.98 -34.81
N ASN A 123 -2.21 9.54 -36.04
CA ASN A 123 -3.17 8.73 -36.81
C ASN A 123 -4.57 9.36 -36.97
N GLN A 124 -4.68 10.67 -37.17
CA GLN A 124 -5.97 11.40 -37.27
C GLN A 124 -6.45 11.57 -38.73
N THR A 125 -7.76 11.43 -38.97
CA THR A 125 -8.38 11.46 -40.27
C THR A 125 -8.36 12.84 -40.95
N SER A 126 -8.21 13.94 -40.21
CA SER A 126 -8.14 15.33 -40.74
C SER A 126 -6.82 16.01 -40.36
N ARG A 127 -5.71 15.38 -40.71
CA ARG A 127 -4.37 15.81 -40.31
C ARG A 127 -3.98 17.19 -40.83
N ALA A 128 -4.28 17.46 -42.10
CA ALA A 128 -3.94 18.71 -42.74
C ALA A 128 -4.69 19.91 -42.13
N ASP A 129 -5.99 19.74 -41.84
CA ASP A 129 -6.80 20.78 -41.21
C ASP A 129 -6.32 21.11 -39.81
N TYR A 130 -5.97 20.07 -39.06
CA TYR A 130 -5.46 20.23 -37.69
C TYR A 130 -4.06 20.86 -37.66
N ALA A 131 -3.18 20.48 -38.58
CA ALA A 131 -1.89 21.10 -38.72
C ALA A 131 -2.00 22.58 -39.13
N HIS A 132 -2.93 22.90 -40.04
CA HIS A 132 -3.21 24.25 -40.46
C HIS A 132 -3.73 25.13 -39.30
N ASP A 133 -4.66 24.62 -38.52
CA ASP A 133 -5.18 25.32 -37.33
C ASP A 133 -4.07 25.58 -36.30
N LEU A 134 -3.15 24.63 -36.08
CA LEU A 134 -2.00 24.80 -35.16
C LEU A 134 -1.02 25.85 -35.68
N VAL A 135 -0.73 25.86 -36.99
CA VAL A 135 0.14 26.89 -37.60
C VAL A 135 -0.51 28.28 -37.47
N GLN A 136 -1.80 28.42 -37.84
CA GLN A 136 -2.55 29.67 -37.69
C GLN A 136 -2.51 30.19 -36.24
N TRP A 137 -2.62 29.26 -35.28
CA TRP A 137 -2.57 29.60 -33.86
C TRP A 137 -1.17 30.03 -33.43
N TYR A 138 -0.12 29.37 -33.95
CA TYR A 138 1.26 29.71 -33.72
C TYR A 138 1.60 31.10 -34.30
N ASP A 139 1.17 31.38 -35.52
CA ASP A 139 1.41 32.68 -36.18
C ASP A 139 0.71 33.84 -35.44
N LEU A 140 -0.46 33.57 -34.86
CA LEU A 140 -1.21 34.60 -34.10
C LEU A 140 -0.63 34.84 -32.71
N LYS A 141 -0.12 33.84 -32.01
CA LYS A 141 0.20 33.92 -30.58
C LYS A 141 1.64 33.55 -30.22
N GLY A 142 2.38 33.00 -31.18
CA GLY A 142 3.74 32.51 -30.96
C GLY A 142 3.86 31.44 -29.91
N LEU A 143 5.09 31.05 -29.57
CA LEU A 143 5.38 30.01 -28.56
C LEU A 143 4.76 30.33 -27.19
N LYS A 144 4.72 31.59 -26.77
CA LYS A 144 4.08 31.99 -25.50
C LYS A 144 2.59 31.70 -25.44
N GLY A 145 1.94 31.73 -26.60
CA GLY A 145 0.52 31.43 -26.70
C GLY A 145 0.18 29.95 -26.45
N PHE A 146 1.14 29.03 -26.59
CA PHE A 146 0.95 27.61 -26.27
C PHE A 146 0.93 27.34 -24.76
N ALA A 147 1.55 28.16 -23.93
CA ALA A 147 1.62 27.95 -22.49
C ALA A 147 0.26 27.76 -21.81
N PRO A 148 -0.82 28.52 -22.12
CA PRO A 148 -2.17 28.25 -21.56
C PRO A 148 -2.82 26.99 -22.07
N ILE A 149 -2.43 26.51 -23.26
CA ILE A 149 -2.99 25.30 -23.88
C ILE A 149 -2.25 24.08 -23.35
N LEU A 150 -0.99 24.24 -23.00
CA LEU A 150 -0.13 23.24 -22.39
C LEU A 150 -0.35 23.11 -20.87
N GLN A 151 -1.10 24.06 -20.25
CA GLN A 151 -1.57 23.80 -18.91
C GLN A 151 -2.54 22.62 -18.97
N PRO A 152 -2.18 21.48 -18.37
CA PRO A 152 -3.09 20.37 -18.30
C PRO A 152 -4.31 20.86 -17.52
N ARG A 153 -5.44 21.00 -18.21
CA ARG A 153 -6.70 20.82 -17.52
C ARG A 153 -6.74 19.33 -17.16
N TYR A 154 -5.99 18.96 -16.15
CA TYR A 154 -5.95 17.63 -15.61
C TYR A 154 -7.37 17.33 -15.10
N ARG A 155 -8.22 16.85 -16.01
CA ARG A 155 -9.49 16.28 -15.62
C ARG A 155 -9.15 14.89 -15.13
N TRP A 156 -9.06 14.74 -13.88
CA TRP A 156 -8.87 13.44 -13.20
C TRP A 156 -9.88 12.40 -13.71
N PHE A 157 -10.99 12.86 -14.27
CA PHE A 157 -12.06 12.03 -14.75
C PHE A 157 -12.30 12.27 -16.23
N PRO A 158 -12.18 11.22 -17.07
CA PRO A 158 -12.47 11.32 -18.49
C PRO A 158 -13.97 11.65 -18.71
N ARG A 159 -14.28 12.58 -19.56
CA ARG A 159 -15.64 12.74 -20.12
C ARG A 159 -15.74 11.92 -21.39
N VAL A 160 -16.56 10.90 -21.36
CA VAL A 160 -16.70 9.93 -22.45
C VAL A 160 -17.92 10.31 -23.29
N ARG A 161 -17.70 10.78 -24.52
CA ARG A 161 -18.77 11.17 -25.44
C ARG A 161 -19.63 9.99 -25.91
N ALA A 162 -19.03 8.80 -25.99
CA ALA A 162 -19.73 7.59 -26.40
C ALA A 162 -20.94 7.23 -25.51
N TRP A 163 -21.03 7.75 -24.28
CA TRP A 163 -22.22 7.62 -23.45
C TRP A 163 -23.48 8.30 -24.03
N HIS A 164 -23.28 9.34 -24.82
CA HIS A 164 -24.37 10.12 -25.41
C HIS A 164 -24.74 9.63 -26.84
N ASP A 165 -23.95 8.69 -27.37
CA ASP A 165 -24.23 8.07 -28.67
C ASP A 165 -25.22 6.90 -28.52
N PRO A 166 -26.40 6.96 -29.13
CA PRO A 166 -27.40 5.91 -29.02
C PRO A 166 -26.93 4.55 -29.55
N LEU A 167 -25.99 4.50 -30.48
CA LEU A 167 -25.47 3.26 -31.05
C LEU A 167 -24.39 2.63 -30.16
N LEU A 168 -23.56 3.42 -29.48
CA LEU A 168 -22.47 2.94 -28.66
C LEU A 168 -22.86 2.70 -27.20
N ARG A 169 -23.92 3.36 -26.73
CA ARG A 169 -24.43 3.27 -25.36
C ARG A 169 -24.75 1.83 -24.92
N PRO A 170 -25.50 1.00 -25.67
CA PRO A 170 -25.78 -0.37 -25.25
C PRO A 170 -24.51 -1.20 -25.05
N LEU A 171 -23.53 -1.04 -25.94
CA LEU A 171 -22.23 -1.71 -25.86
C LEU A 171 -21.47 -1.33 -24.59
N LEU A 172 -21.46 -0.04 -24.23
CA LEU A 172 -20.85 0.45 -23.00
C LEU A 172 -21.55 -0.11 -21.74
N ILE A 173 -22.89 -0.16 -21.74
CA ILE A 173 -23.66 -0.74 -20.64
C ILE A 173 -23.29 -2.23 -20.44
N HIS A 174 -23.23 -2.98 -21.52
CA HIS A 174 -22.87 -4.39 -21.46
C HIS A 174 -21.41 -4.61 -21.04
N ALA A 175 -20.50 -3.79 -21.54
CA ALA A 175 -19.08 -3.86 -21.14
C ALA A 175 -18.90 -3.52 -19.65
N LEU A 176 -19.57 -2.50 -19.15
CA LEU A 176 -19.57 -2.17 -17.72
C LEU A 176 -20.20 -3.27 -16.87
N GLY A 177 -21.33 -3.82 -17.29
CA GLY A 177 -21.98 -4.94 -16.62
C GLY A 177 -21.04 -6.15 -16.52
N LEU A 178 -20.27 -6.43 -17.58
CA LEU A 178 -19.27 -7.50 -17.59
C LEU A 178 -18.11 -7.19 -16.64
N ILE A 179 -17.63 -5.96 -16.58
CA ILE A 179 -16.58 -5.54 -15.63
C ILE A 179 -17.09 -5.70 -14.19
N LEU A 180 -18.32 -5.29 -13.91
CA LEU A 180 -18.91 -5.46 -12.59
C LEU A 180 -19.13 -6.95 -12.24
N LEU A 181 -19.47 -7.79 -13.22
CA LEU A 181 -19.54 -9.23 -13.04
C LEU A 181 -18.17 -9.86 -12.71
N ILE A 182 -17.11 -9.42 -13.38
CA ILE A 182 -15.73 -9.86 -13.09
C ILE A 182 -15.34 -9.41 -11.67
N LEU A 183 -15.64 -8.17 -11.29
CA LEU A 183 -15.40 -7.65 -9.94
C LEU A 183 -16.15 -8.47 -8.89
N ALA A 184 -17.41 -8.76 -9.16
CA ALA A 184 -18.26 -9.58 -8.31
C ALA A 184 -17.70 -11.01 -8.19
N GLY A 185 -17.31 -11.62 -9.28
CA GLY A 185 -16.68 -12.95 -9.32
C GLY A 185 -15.35 -12.99 -8.54
N ALA A 186 -14.49 -11.99 -8.74
CA ALA A 186 -13.25 -11.86 -7.98
C ALA A 186 -13.51 -11.78 -6.48
N ARG A 187 -14.45 -10.92 -6.05
CA ARG A 187 -14.87 -10.82 -4.66
C ARG A 187 -15.41 -12.14 -4.12
N HIS A 188 -16.31 -12.79 -4.87
CA HIS A 188 -16.94 -14.04 -4.45
C HIS A 188 -15.89 -15.15 -4.24
N CYS A 189 -15.02 -15.34 -5.22
CA CYS A 189 -13.93 -16.29 -5.12
C CYS A 189 -12.96 -15.95 -3.99
N TRP A 190 -12.63 -14.67 -3.82
CA TRP A 190 -11.78 -14.22 -2.73
C TRP A 190 -12.40 -14.48 -1.36
N THR A 191 -13.69 -14.20 -1.19
CA THR A 191 -14.38 -14.46 0.09
C THR A 191 -14.50 -15.94 0.40
N LEU A 192 -14.82 -16.80 -0.56
CA LEU A 192 -14.89 -18.23 -0.37
C LEU A 192 -13.51 -18.87 -0.18
N GLY A 193 -12.49 -18.40 -0.89
CA GLY A 193 -11.14 -18.95 -0.80
C GLY A 193 -10.36 -18.47 0.42
N SER A 194 -10.38 -17.16 0.68
CA SER A 194 -9.50 -16.55 1.69
C SER A 194 -10.02 -16.58 3.12
N ARG A 195 -11.33 -16.57 3.32
CA ARG A 195 -11.94 -16.49 4.66
C ARG A 195 -12.16 -17.83 5.32
N ASN A 196 -12.10 -18.88 4.55
CA ASN A 196 -12.61 -20.16 4.96
C ASN A 196 -11.55 -21.18 5.39
N GLN A 197 -10.55 -20.75 6.14
CA GLN A 197 -9.95 -21.67 7.10
C GLN A 197 -11.03 -22.21 8.08
N ASP A 198 -12.19 -21.57 8.13
CA ASP A 198 -13.27 -21.79 9.08
C ASP A 198 -14.51 -22.51 8.52
N LEU A 199 -14.53 -22.87 7.24
CA LEU A 199 -15.58 -23.79 6.76
C LEU A 199 -15.54 -25.18 7.45
N GLY A 200 -14.53 -25.41 8.26
CA GLY A 200 -14.40 -26.62 9.09
C GLY A 200 -14.13 -26.36 10.57
N GLN A 201 -14.08 -25.11 11.01
CA GLN A 201 -13.95 -24.75 12.42
C GLN A 201 -15.01 -23.73 12.81
N VAL A 202 -15.65 -23.98 13.93
CA VAL A 202 -16.69 -23.19 14.57
C VAL A 202 -16.16 -21.81 14.96
N GLU A 203 -16.07 -20.90 13.97
CA GLU A 203 -16.17 -19.50 14.34
C GLU A 203 -17.57 -19.29 14.88
N TRP A 204 -17.72 -18.96 16.15
CA TRP A 204 -19.04 -18.54 16.61
C TRP A 204 -20.09 -18.89 15.58
N GLY A 205 -20.15 -20.19 15.35
CA GLY A 205 -20.79 -20.68 14.15
C GLY A 205 -22.20 -20.18 14.23
N THR A 206 -22.67 -19.68 13.14
CA THR A 206 -24.10 -19.52 12.94
C THR A 206 -24.88 -20.74 13.43
N GLU A 207 -24.22 -21.86 13.65
CA GLU A 207 -24.79 -23.11 14.21
C GLU A 207 -25.42 -22.92 15.58
N TRP A 208 -24.82 -22.17 16.50
CA TRP A 208 -25.47 -21.89 17.79
C TRP A 208 -26.68 -20.97 17.64
N LEU A 209 -26.71 -20.10 16.61
CA LEU A 209 -27.91 -19.30 16.32
C LEU A 209 -29.11 -20.15 15.94
N PHE A 210 -28.88 -21.33 15.36
CA PHE A 210 -29.98 -22.30 15.07
C PHE A 210 -30.50 -23.01 16.33
N THR A 211 -29.80 -22.89 17.44
CA THR A 211 -30.33 -23.35 18.75
C THR A 211 -31.24 -22.31 19.40
N LEU A 212 -31.26 -21.06 18.89
CA LEU A 212 -32.20 -20.04 19.36
C LEU A 212 -33.59 -20.27 18.77
N PRO A 213 -34.67 -19.82 19.44
CA PRO A 213 -36.04 -19.88 18.93
C PRO A 213 -36.28 -18.83 17.84
N ALA A 214 -35.44 -18.83 16.82
CA ALA A 214 -35.49 -17.94 15.65
C ALA A 214 -35.66 -18.77 14.38
N SER A 215 -36.47 -18.28 13.44
CA SER A 215 -36.63 -18.97 12.15
C SER A 215 -35.33 -18.97 11.37
N SER A 216 -35.05 -20.03 10.62
CA SER A 216 -33.90 -20.10 9.71
C SER A 216 -33.88 -18.95 8.72
N SER A 217 -35.05 -18.52 8.24
CA SER A 217 -35.23 -17.38 7.35
C SER A 217 -34.72 -16.07 7.97
N SER A 218 -35.04 -15.80 9.25
CA SER A 218 -34.54 -14.61 9.96
C SER A 218 -33.03 -14.63 10.11
N LEU A 219 -32.43 -15.78 10.36
CA LEU A 219 -30.99 -15.96 10.50
C LEU A 219 -30.28 -15.69 9.17
N PHE A 220 -30.76 -16.25 8.05
CA PHE A 220 -30.19 -16.01 6.73
C PHE A 220 -30.38 -14.56 6.29
N GLY A 221 -31.54 -13.95 6.53
CA GLY A 221 -31.78 -12.54 6.27
C GLY A 221 -30.80 -11.63 7.01
N ALA A 222 -30.59 -11.90 8.30
CA ALA A 222 -29.62 -11.15 9.11
C ALA A 222 -28.16 -11.33 8.63
N GLN A 223 -27.78 -12.54 8.18
CA GLN A 223 -26.46 -12.80 7.62
C GLN A 223 -26.26 -12.03 6.31
N ILE A 224 -27.23 -12.07 5.38
CA ILE A 224 -27.15 -11.34 4.11
C ILE A 224 -26.99 -9.85 4.37
N LEU A 225 -27.85 -9.25 5.21
CA LEU A 225 -27.77 -7.84 5.57
C LEU A 225 -26.44 -7.48 6.26
N GLY A 226 -26.02 -8.30 7.22
CA GLY A 226 -24.76 -8.09 7.92
C GLY A 226 -23.53 -8.12 7.00
N HIS A 227 -23.52 -9.06 6.05
CA HIS A 227 -22.46 -9.13 5.06
C HIS A 227 -22.51 -8.00 4.04
N ALA A 228 -23.71 -7.55 3.64
CA ALA A 228 -23.87 -6.47 2.69
C ALA A 228 -23.34 -5.14 3.22
N VAL A 229 -23.63 -4.81 4.47
CA VAL A 229 -23.17 -3.56 5.11
C VAL A 229 -21.67 -3.56 5.38
N VAL A 230 -21.10 -4.72 5.76
CA VAL A 230 -19.68 -4.84 6.17
C VAL A 230 -18.75 -5.18 5.00
N ASP A 231 -19.23 -5.11 3.78
CA ASP A 231 -18.43 -5.51 2.61
C ASP A 231 -17.35 -4.49 2.22
N PRO A 232 -16.05 -4.77 2.44
CA PRO A 232 -14.99 -3.85 2.07
C PRO A 232 -14.85 -3.65 0.54
N PHE A 233 -15.24 -4.65 -0.27
CA PHE A 233 -15.19 -4.54 -1.73
C PHE A 233 -16.24 -3.57 -2.27
N ALA A 234 -17.41 -3.48 -1.62
CA ALA A 234 -18.39 -2.47 -1.97
C ALA A 234 -17.86 -1.07 -1.69
N TRP A 235 -17.29 -0.85 -0.51
CA TRP A 235 -16.83 0.47 -0.09
C TRP A 235 -15.56 0.95 -0.80
N ILE A 236 -14.58 0.07 -1.01
CA ILE A 236 -13.27 0.43 -1.55
C ILE A 236 -13.18 0.21 -3.07
N GLY A 237 -13.92 -0.74 -3.61
CA GLY A 237 -13.88 -1.13 -5.02
C GLY A 237 -15.05 -0.56 -5.83
N ALA A 238 -16.27 -0.99 -5.51
CA ALA A 238 -17.43 -0.68 -6.34
C ALA A 238 -17.83 0.80 -6.28
N ILE A 239 -17.85 1.43 -5.10
CA ILE A 239 -18.21 2.87 -5.00
C ILE A 239 -17.27 3.74 -5.81
N PRO A 240 -15.93 3.71 -5.63
CA PRO A 240 -15.04 4.54 -6.41
C PRO A 240 -15.15 4.28 -7.92
N PHE A 241 -15.29 3.02 -8.35
CA PHE A 241 -15.48 2.68 -9.75
C PHE A 241 -16.77 3.27 -10.33
N LEU A 242 -17.89 3.13 -9.62
CA LEU A 242 -19.18 3.69 -10.05
C LEU A 242 -19.17 5.21 -10.05
N VAL A 243 -18.56 5.86 -9.05
CA VAL A 243 -18.41 7.33 -9.03
C VAL A 243 -17.67 7.79 -10.28
N VAL A 244 -16.55 7.17 -10.62
CA VAL A 244 -15.79 7.50 -11.84
C VAL A 244 -16.63 7.29 -13.10
N ALA A 245 -17.33 6.17 -13.19
CA ALA A 245 -18.20 5.86 -14.31
C ALA A 245 -19.32 6.90 -14.46
N TYR A 246 -20.00 7.30 -13.37
CA TYR A 246 -21.01 8.37 -13.39
C TYR A 246 -20.44 9.71 -13.81
N ILE A 247 -19.30 10.12 -13.26
CA ILE A 247 -18.67 11.40 -13.64
C ILE A 247 -18.26 11.38 -15.11
N SER A 248 -17.87 10.22 -15.65
CA SER A 248 -17.51 10.09 -17.07
C SER A 248 -18.68 10.36 -18.02
N THR A 249 -19.94 10.19 -17.58
CA THR A 249 -21.15 10.58 -18.35
C THR A 249 -21.42 12.08 -18.33
N GLY A 250 -20.71 12.84 -17.50
CA GLY A 250 -20.94 14.28 -17.29
C GLY A 250 -21.82 14.60 -16.08
N ALA A 251 -22.20 13.60 -15.28
CA ALA A 251 -22.96 13.81 -14.06
C ALA A 251 -22.18 14.64 -13.04
N SER A 252 -22.89 15.46 -12.27
CA SER A 252 -22.28 16.21 -11.17
C SER A 252 -21.94 15.30 -9.99
N TRP A 253 -20.97 15.71 -9.16
CA TRP A 253 -20.59 14.98 -7.94
C TRP A 253 -21.77 14.73 -6.99
N PHE A 254 -22.68 15.68 -6.91
CA PHE A 254 -23.89 15.60 -6.07
C PHE A 254 -24.85 14.49 -6.52
N ILE A 255 -24.81 14.07 -7.77
CA ILE A 255 -25.62 12.97 -8.31
C ILE A 255 -24.79 11.69 -8.32
N ALA A 256 -23.54 11.77 -8.73
CA ALA A 256 -22.66 10.62 -8.89
C ALA A 256 -22.41 9.86 -7.56
N ILE A 257 -22.17 10.57 -6.47
CA ILE A 257 -21.88 9.92 -5.17
C ILE A 257 -23.13 9.19 -4.61
N PRO A 258 -24.32 9.82 -4.48
CA PRO A 258 -25.51 9.09 -4.00
C PRO A 258 -25.90 7.92 -4.91
N ALA A 259 -25.85 8.10 -6.22
CA ALA A 259 -26.14 7.03 -7.18
C ALA A 259 -25.16 5.86 -7.06
N ALA A 260 -23.86 6.14 -6.91
CA ALA A 260 -22.85 5.11 -6.69
C ALA A 260 -23.04 4.37 -5.35
N LEU A 261 -23.48 5.08 -4.31
CA LEU A 261 -23.80 4.46 -3.01
C LEU A 261 -24.99 3.52 -3.13
N CYS A 262 -26.09 3.93 -3.76
CA CYS A 262 -27.28 3.10 -3.97
C CYS A 262 -26.95 1.85 -4.80
N ASN A 263 -26.29 2.04 -5.93
CA ASN A 263 -25.85 0.94 -6.80
C ASN A 263 -24.88 -0.01 -6.12
N SER A 264 -23.97 0.52 -5.33
CA SER A 264 -23.02 -0.31 -4.57
C SER A 264 -23.71 -1.13 -3.47
N LEU A 265 -24.73 -0.57 -2.82
CA LEU A 265 -25.56 -1.29 -1.86
C LEU A 265 -26.34 -2.42 -2.55
N TYR A 266 -26.94 -2.16 -3.71
CA TYR A 266 -27.56 -3.17 -4.55
C TYR A 266 -26.61 -4.32 -4.86
N LEU A 267 -25.42 -4.02 -5.41
CA LEU A 267 -24.40 -5.01 -5.72
C LEU A 267 -23.97 -5.79 -4.47
N SER A 268 -23.83 -5.13 -3.34
CA SER A 268 -23.44 -5.77 -2.09
C SER A 268 -24.50 -6.74 -1.57
N LEU A 269 -25.80 -6.42 -1.71
CA LEU A 269 -26.90 -7.32 -1.38
C LEU A 269 -26.93 -8.55 -2.28
N VAL A 270 -26.80 -8.35 -3.60
CA VAL A 270 -26.72 -9.46 -4.57
C VAL A 270 -25.56 -10.39 -4.25
N MET A 271 -24.38 -9.83 -4.01
CA MET A 271 -23.19 -10.61 -3.72
C MET A 271 -23.23 -11.32 -2.37
N SER A 272 -23.81 -10.67 -1.37
CA SER A 272 -23.99 -11.29 -0.05
C SER A 272 -25.00 -12.44 -0.08
N SER A 273 -26.06 -12.30 -0.88
CA SER A 273 -27.01 -13.37 -1.14
C SER A 273 -26.34 -14.56 -1.81
N LEU A 274 -25.60 -14.31 -2.89
CA LEU A 274 -24.85 -15.36 -3.60
C LEU A 274 -23.84 -16.05 -2.68
N ARG A 275 -23.17 -15.29 -1.84
CA ARG A 275 -22.23 -15.84 -0.85
C ARG A 275 -22.92 -16.78 0.13
N VAL A 276 -24.00 -16.35 0.78
CA VAL A 276 -24.69 -17.14 1.80
C VAL A 276 -25.25 -18.43 1.18
N VAL A 277 -25.81 -18.36 -0.03
CA VAL A 277 -26.26 -19.53 -0.78
C VAL A 277 -25.11 -20.48 -1.05
N SER A 278 -24.00 -19.96 -1.60
CA SER A 278 -22.84 -20.80 -1.94
C SER A 278 -22.21 -21.44 -0.71
N GLU A 279 -22.04 -20.69 0.38
CA GLU A 279 -21.50 -21.24 1.64
C GLU A 279 -22.41 -22.34 2.20
N THR A 280 -23.71 -22.12 2.21
CA THR A 280 -24.69 -23.10 2.71
C THR A 280 -24.70 -24.38 1.85
N TRP A 281 -24.74 -24.21 0.53
CA TRP A 281 -24.74 -25.32 -0.41
C TRP A 281 -23.46 -26.15 -0.36
N LEU A 282 -22.31 -25.49 -0.33
CA LEU A 282 -21.00 -26.13 -0.26
C LEU A 282 -20.83 -26.93 1.05
N ARG A 283 -21.30 -26.38 2.18
CA ARG A 283 -21.26 -27.09 3.47
C ARG A 283 -22.13 -28.33 3.48
N LYS A 284 -23.29 -28.27 2.82
CA LYS A 284 -24.22 -29.40 2.76
C LYS A 284 -23.73 -30.54 1.84
N THR A 285 -23.07 -30.18 0.73
CA THR A 285 -22.75 -31.13 -0.35
C THR A 285 -21.34 -31.69 -0.29
N LEU A 286 -20.38 -30.97 0.30
CA LEU A 286 -18.97 -31.33 0.24
C LEU A 286 -18.41 -31.74 1.61
N SER A 287 -17.59 -32.79 1.59
CA SER A 287 -16.80 -33.14 2.77
C SER A 287 -15.75 -32.08 3.10
N PRO A 288 -15.34 -31.88 4.37
CA PRO A 288 -14.35 -30.89 4.77
C PRO A 288 -13.04 -30.94 3.96
N ALA A 289 -12.60 -32.14 3.58
CA ALA A 289 -11.40 -32.31 2.78
C ALA A 289 -11.54 -31.77 1.33
N ARG A 290 -12.68 -32.03 0.67
CA ARG A 290 -13.00 -31.52 -0.67
C ARG A 290 -13.20 -30.01 -0.61
N LEU A 291 -13.81 -29.51 0.44
CA LEU A 291 -14.03 -28.09 0.66
C LEU A 291 -12.70 -27.30 0.74
N LYS A 292 -11.70 -27.80 1.48
CA LYS A 292 -10.35 -27.20 1.52
C LYS A 292 -9.67 -27.14 0.15
N ASN A 293 -9.88 -28.17 -0.69
CA ASN A 293 -9.34 -28.17 -2.05
C ASN A 293 -10.01 -27.11 -2.91
N LEU A 294 -11.33 -27.00 -2.81
CA LEU A 294 -12.12 -26.00 -3.54
C LEU A 294 -11.79 -24.58 -3.08
N GLN A 295 -11.48 -24.38 -1.81
CA GLN A 295 -11.01 -23.08 -1.29
C GLN A 295 -9.70 -22.63 -1.94
N ALA A 296 -8.75 -23.55 -2.12
CA ALA A 296 -7.50 -23.24 -2.82
C ALA A 296 -7.77 -22.85 -4.29
N LEU A 297 -8.72 -23.54 -4.95
CA LEU A 297 -9.15 -23.20 -6.30
C LEU A 297 -9.84 -21.81 -6.34
N PHE A 298 -10.75 -21.52 -5.42
CA PHE A 298 -11.37 -20.19 -5.34
C PHE A 298 -10.34 -19.08 -5.07
N THR A 299 -9.35 -19.32 -4.23
CA THR A 299 -8.24 -18.36 -4.02
C THR A 299 -7.51 -18.11 -5.33
N LEU A 300 -7.18 -19.16 -6.07
CA LEU A 300 -6.50 -19.05 -7.36
C LEU A 300 -7.34 -18.27 -8.38
N VAL A 301 -8.60 -18.65 -8.57
CA VAL A 301 -9.52 -17.97 -9.50
C VAL A 301 -9.74 -16.52 -9.09
N GLY A 302 -9.88 -16.24 -7.79
CA GLY A 302 -10.01 -14.88 -7.25
C GLY A 302 -8.79 -14.01 -7.57
N ILE A 303 -7.58 -14.55 -7.46
CA ILE A 303 -6.33 -13.87 -7.84
C ILE A 303 -6.34 -13.57 -9.35
N VAL A 304 -6.67 -14.55 -10.18
CA VAL A 304 -6.71 -14.38 -11.63
C VAL A 304 -7.71 -13.29 -12.04
N LEU A 305 -8.93 -13.32 -11.49
CA LEU A 305 -9.96 -12.32 -11.79
C LEU A 305 -9.57 -10.92 -11.30
N LEU A 306 -8.90 -10.82 -10.14
CA LEU A 306 -8.40 -9.55 -9.63
C LEU A 306 -7.33 -8.96 -10.57
N PHE A 307 -6.40 -9.79 -11.05
CA PHE A 307 -5.39 -9.33 -12.02
C PHE A 307 -6.01 -8.98 -13.37
N LEU A 308 -7.06 -9.66 -13.79
CA LEU A 308 -7.81 -9.31 -15.00
C LEU A 308 -8.43 -7.90 -14.87
N LEU A 309 -8.95 -7.54 -13.70
CA LEU A 309 -9.44 -6.18 -13.43
C LEU A 309 -8.33 -5.12 -13.49
N PHE A 310 -7.15 -5.41 -12.94
CA PHE A 310 -6.00 -4.50 -13.08
C PHE A 310 -5.52 -4.39 -14.54
N ALA A 311 -5.57 -5.49 -15.28
CA ALA A 311 -5.19 -5.52 -16.69
C ALA A 311 -6.15 -4.68 -17.56
N LEU A 312 -7.45 -4.61 -17.23
CA LEU A 312 -8.42 -3.75 -17.91
C LEU A 312 -8.01 -2.26 -17.94
N ALA A 313 -7.35 -1.78 -16.89
CA ALA A 313 -6.88 -0.40 -16.83
C ALA A 313 -5.61 -0.13 -17.65
N ARG A 314 -4.87 -1.16 -18.06
CA ARG A 314 -3.53 -1.00 -18.65
C ARG A 314 -3.30 -1.73 -19.96
N SER A 315 -4.19 -2.66 -20.33
CA SER A 315 -4.04 -3.52 -21.50
C SER A 315 -5.19 -3.32 -22.46
N GLN A 316 -4.90 -2.74 -23.61
CA GLN A 316 -5.88 -2.65 -24.73
C GLN A 316 -6.40 -4.03 -25.12
N VAL A 317 -5.55 -5.04 -25.13
CA VAL A 317 -5.95 -6.41 -25.47
C VAL A 317 -7.07 -6.92 -24.57
N VAL A 318 -6.97 -6.73 -23.25
CA VAL A 318 -8.01 -7.17 -22.31
C VAL A 318 -9.29 -6.36 -22.50
N THR A 319 -9.17 -5.06 -22.73
CA THR A 319 -10.34 -4.20 -23.00
C THR A 319 -11.03 -4.58 -24.31
N GLN A 320 -10.26 -4.88 -25.37
CA GLN A 320 -10.81 -5.39 -26.64
C GLN A 320 -11.56 -6.72 -26.44
N TRP A 321 -11.03 -7.61 -25.61
CA TRP A 321 -11.73 -8.84 -25.26
C TRP A 321 -13.06 -8.58 -24.56
N VAL A 322 -13.10 -7.65 -23.60
CA VAL A 322 -14.33 -7.26 -22.90
C VAL A 322 -15.34 -6.67 -23.87
N VAL A 323 -14.91 -5.76 -24.74
CA VAL A 323 -15.78 -5.14 -25.76
C VAL A 323 -16.28 -6.18 -26.75
N ARG A 324 -15.42 -7.10 -27.21
CA ARG A 324 -15.80 -8.20 -28.11
C ARG A 324 -16.83 -9.12 -27.48
N ILE A 325 -16.63 -9.54 -26.21
CA ILE A 325 -17.62 -10.37 -25.50
C ILE A 325 -18.93 -9.59 -25.34
N ALA A 326 -18.86 -8.32 -24.95
CA ALA A 326 -20.03 -7.46 -24.79
C ALA A 326 -20.82 -7.32 -26.11
N SER A 327 -20.14 -7.24 -27.24
CA SER A 327 -20.79 -7.11 -28.56
C SER A 327 -21.47 -8.41 -29.03
N HIS A 328 -20.89 -9.58 -28.75
CA HIS A 328 -21.41 -10.86 -29.19
C HIS A 328 -22.56 -11.39 -28.31
N ASN A 329 -22.56 -11.09 -27.01
CA ASN A 329 -23.49 -11.64 -26.04
C ASN A 329 -24.55 -10.62 -25.56
N SER A 330 -24.83 -9.60 -26.36
CA SER A 330 -25.73 -8.49 -26.02
C SER A 330 -27.08 -8.92 -25.41
N PRO A 331 -27.84 -9.90 -25.97
CA PRO A 331 -29.13 -10.28 -25.41
C PRO A 331 -29.05 -10.89 -24.01
N LEU A 332 -28.01 -11.70 -23.74
CA LEU A 332 -27.84 -12.37 -22.46
C LEU A 332 -27.37 -11.41 -21.37
N LEU A 333 -26.59 -10.38 -21.74
CA LEU A 333 -26.06 -9.40 -20.80
C LEU A 333 -27.11 -8.43 -20.27
N VAL A 334 -28.26 -8.25 -20.96
CA VAL A 334 -29.40 -7.46 -20.46
C VAL A 334 -29.97 -8.08 -19.16
N TRP A 335 -30.01 -9.39 -19.05
CA TRP A 335 -30.49 -10.13 -17.88
C TRP A 335 -29.48 -10.26 -16.76
N ASN A 336 -28.28 -9.76 -16.97
CA ASN A 336 -27.23 -9.78 -15.94
C ASN A 336 -27.56 -8.76 -14.84
N PRO A 337 -27.78 -9.18 -13.59
CA PRO A 337 -28.07 -8.26 -12.48
C PRO A 337 -26.95 -7.24 -12.24
N PHE A 338 -25.74 -7.53 -12.67
CA PHE A 338 -24.60 -6.60 -12.60
C PHE A 338 -24.63 -5.50 -13.69
N SER A 339 -25.49 -5.62 -14.68
CA SER A 339 -25.72 -4.56 -15.69
C SER A 339 -26.67 -3.47 -15.19
N ILE A 340 -27.50 -3.75 -14.17
CA ILE A 340 -28.48 -2.79 -13.65
C ILE A 340 -27.80 -1.46 -13.22
N PRO A 341 -26.68 -1.46 -12.49
CA PRO A 341 -25.95 -0.22 -12.17
C PRO A 341 -25.53 0.59 -13.39
N ALA A 342 -25.19 -0.07 -14.50
CA ALA A 342 -24.81 0.63 -15.74
C ALA A 342 -26.02 1.20 -16.47
N VAL A 343 -27.15 0.52 -16.42
CA VAL A 343 -28.42 1.01 -16.97
C VAL A 343 -28.93 2.24 -16.20
N SER A 344 -28.66 2.29 -14.90
CA SER A 344 -29.05 3.41 -14.02
C SER A 344 -28.48 4.77 -14.43
N PHE A 345 -27.42 4.80 -15.26
CA PHE A 345 -26.87 6.04 -15.80
C PHE A 345 -27.82 6.78 -16.77
N PHE A 346 -28.77 6.08 -17.33
CA PHE A 346 -29.62 6.58 -18.44
C PHE A 346 -31.10 6.60 -18.13
N LEU A 347 -31.55 5.89 -17.12
CA LEU A 347 -32.94 5.87 -16.69
C LEU A 347 -33.21 6.93 -15.62
N PRO A 348 -34.44 7.47 -15.56
CA PRO A 348 -34.83 8.36 -14.47
C PRO A 348 -34.58 7.70 -13.11
N LEU A 349 -34.05 8.43 -12.16
CA LEU A 349 -33.74 7.98 -10.81
C LEU A 349 -34.83 7.14 -10.13
N PRO A 350 -36.16 7.53 -10.19
CA PRO A 350 -37.21 6.73 -9.54
C PRO A 350 -37.42 5.36 -10.19
N ALA A 351 -37.31 5.27 -11.51
CA ALA A 351 -37.47 3.98 -12.22
C ALA A 351 -36.32 3.02 -11.92
N VAL A 352 -35.09 3.53 -11.88
CA VAL A 352 -33.92 2.72 -11.53
C VAL A 352 -34.00 2.26 -10.10
N ALA A 353 -34.31 3.16 -9.16
CA ALA A 353 -34.45 2.82 -7.76
C ALA A 353 -35.53 1.75 -7.55
N ALA A 354 -36.65 1.82 -8.27
CA ALA A 354 -37.68 0.80 -8.23
C ALA A 354 -37.15 -0.56 -8.72
N TRP A 355 -36.41 -0.61 -9.83
CA TRP A 355 -35.83 -1.84 -10.35
C TRP A 355 -34.74 -2.41 -9.44
N GLU A 356 -33.88 -1.57 -8.87
CA GLU A 356 -32.86 -2.01 -7.90
C GLU A 356 -33.48 -2.57 -6.63
N VAL A 357 -34.48 -1.89 -6.05
CA VAL A 357 -35.19 -2.35 -4.87
C VAL A 357 -35.93 -3.66 -5.15
N PHE A 358 -36.66 -3.74 -6.24
CA PHE A 358 -37.37 -4.98 -6.63
C PHE A 358 -36.39 -6.11 -6.89
N GLY A 359 -35.34 -5.88 -7.69
CA GLY A 359 -34.34 -6.91 -8.00
C GLY A 359 -33.57 -7.37 -6.76
N ALA A 360 -33.11 -6.44 -5.91
CA ALA A 360 -32.45 -6.78 -4.65
C ALA A 360 -33.38 -7.58 -3.73
N THR A 361 -34.62 -7.15 -3.57
CA THR A 361 -35.61 -7.84 -2.72
C THR A 361 -35.88 -9.25 -3.22
N ALA A 362 -36.10 -9.42 -4.53
CA ALA A 362 -36.35 -10.74 -5.12
C ALA A 362 -35.14 -11.69 -4.93
N ILE A 363 -33.92 -11.20 -5.14
CA ILE A 363 -32.70 -11.99 -4.95
C ILE A 363 -32.49 -12.35 -3.50
N VAL A 364 -32.70 -11.42 -2.57
CA VAL A 364 -32.55 -11.65 -1.12
C VAL A 364 -33.60 -12.67 -0.65
N LEU A 365 -34.86 -12.49 -1.00
CA LEU A 365 -35.93 -13.41 -0.63
C LEU A 365 -35.72 -14.81 -1.23
N GLY A 366 -35.30 -14.87 -2.49
CA GLY A 366 -34.97 -16.14 -3.15
C GLY A 366 -33.79 -16.85 -2.48
N ALA A 367 -32.75 -16.11 -2.10
CA ALA A 367 -31.62 -16.65 -1.36
C ALA A 367 -32.04 -17.18 0.04
N ILE A 368 -32.86 -16.43 0.77
CA ILE A 368 -33.37 -16.82 2.06
C ILE A 368 -34.21 -18.11 1.93
N ALA A 369 -35.12 -18.16 0.94
CA ALA A 369 -35.95 -19.32 0.70
C ALA A 369 -35.13 -20.56 0.34
N LEU A 370 -34.16 -20.41 -0.57
CA LEU A 370 -33.25 -21.48 -0.98
C LEU A 370 -32.38 -21.98 0.19
N CYS A 371 -31.79 -21.09 0.96
CA CYS A 371 -31.00 -21.48 2.14
C CYS A 371 -31.86 -22.17 3.19
N SER A 372 -33.06 -21.65 3.45
CA SER A 372 -34.01 -22.29 4.40
C SER A 372 -34.44 -23.69 3.94
N PHE A 373 -34.65 -23.86 2.63
CA PHE A 373 -34.93 -25.17 2.04
C PHE A 373 -33.73 -26.12 2.19
N LEU A 374 -32.52 -25.64 1.88
CA LEU A 374 -31.30 -26.45 2.01
C LEU A 374 -31.04 -26.94 3.45
N VAL A 375 -31.48 -26.20 4.45
CA VAL A 375 -31.26 -26.49 5.88
C VAL A 375 -32.46 -27.16 6.53
N ARG A 376 -33.52 -27.44 5.78
CA ARG A 376 -34.76 -28.01 6.30
C ARG A 376 -34.53 -29.32 7.08
N ASP A 377 -33.64 -30.19 6.59
CA ASP A 377 -33.30 -31.47 7.18
C ASP A 377 -32.19 -31.40 8.25
N GLY A 378 -31.89 -30.19 8.70
CA GLY A 378 -30.80 -29.90 9.64
C GLY A 378 -29.47 -29.58 8.97
N LEU A 379 -28.65 -28.80 9.66
CA LEU A 379 -27.24 -28.57 9.35
C LEU A 379 -26.44 -29.78 9.85
N VAL A 380 -26.58 -30.92 9.25
CA VAL A 380 -25.67 -32.03 9.49
C VAL A 380 -24.39 -31.69 8.71
N SER A 381 -23.41 -31.13 9.38
CA SER A 381 -22.02 -31.25 8.92
C SER A 381 -21.81 -32.72 8.63
N ALA A 382 -21.58 -33.08 7.37
CA ALA A 382 -21.33 -34.47 7.00
C ALA A 382 -20.34 -35.05 8.01
N PRO A 383 -20.66 -36.14 8.72
CA PRO A 383 -19.80 -36.61 9.78
C PRO A 383 -18.41 -36.69 9.21
N SER A 384 -17.47 -36.08 9.89
CA SER A 384 -16.07 -36.28 9.62
C SER A 384 -15.84 -37.77 9.86
N VAL A 385 -16.13 -38.59 8.85
CA VAL A 385 -15.61 -39.94 8.78
C VAL A 385 -14.11 -39.65 8.83
N TYR A 386 -13.56 -39.78 10.00
CA TYR A 386 -12.16 -40.07 10.17
C TYR A 386 -11.96 -41.36 9.37
N SER A 387 -11.89 -41.18 8.05
CA SER A 387 -11.20 -42.16 7.23
C SER A 387 -9.80 -42.03 7.80
N GLY A 388 -9.48 -42.99 8.66
CA GLY A 388 -8.13 -43.29 9.06
C GLY A 388 -7.37 -43.35 7.76
N GLY A 389 -6.89 -42.19 7.34
CA GLY A 389 -6.13 -42.06 6.13
C GLY A 389 -5.00 -43.03 6.33
N ARG A 390 -5.02 -44.12 5.57
CA ARG A 390 -3.80 -44.88 5.33
C ARG A 390 -2.77 -43.82 5.05
N GLY A 391 -1.91 -43.65 6.08
CA GLY A 391 -0.94 -42.56 6.06
C GLY A 391 -0.28 -42.55 4.69
N LEU A 392 -0.22 -41.43 4.07
CA LEU A 392 0.86 -41.09 3.19
C LEU A 392 2.15 -41.10 4.06
N ALA A 393 2.32 -42.24 4.80
CA ALA A 393 3.60 -42.63 5.35
C ALA A 393 4.51 -42.77 4.15
N SER A 394 5.64 -42.17 4.23
CA SER A 394 6.81 -42.33 3.37
C SER A 394 7.05 -41.40 2.18
N ARG A 395 6.23 -40.42 1.86
CA ARG A 395 6.72 -39.34 0.95
C ARG A 395 7.46 -38.21 1.69
N GLY A 396 7.63 -38.33 3.02
CA GLY A 396 8.29 -37.32 3.85
C GLY A 396 9.78 -37.53 4.12
N ASP A 397 10.35 -38.66 3.71
CA ASP A 397 11.75 -39.00 4.01
C ASP A 397 12.80 -38.16 3.23
N PHE A 398 12.37 -37.49 2.18
CA PHE A 398 13.22 -36.56 1.42
C PHE A 398 13.30 -35.13 2.03
N LEU A 399 12.46 -34.79 3.01
CA LEU A 399 12.46 -33.47 3.60
C LEU A 399 13.38 -33.42 4.81
N PRO A 400 14.14 -32.33 5.01
CA PRO A 400 15.04 -32.20 6.15
C PRO A 400 14.29 -32.33 7.48
N SER A 401 14.91 -32.95 8.45
CA SER A 401 14.37 -33.05 9.82
C SER A 401 14.37 -31.67 10.49
N GLY A 402 13.54 -31.49 11.52
CA GLY A 402 13.50 -30.27 12.32
C GLY A 402 12.54 -29.19 11.83
N ILE A 403 12.78 -27.93 12.20
CA ILE A 403 11.87 -26.80 12.02
C ILE A 403 11.64 -26.46 10.54
N VAL A 404 12.69 -26.49 9.75
CA VAL A 404 12.65 -26.24 8.31
C VAL A 404 11.81 -27.30 7.60
N GLY A 405 12.02 -28.56 7.94
CA GLY A 405 11.23 -29.66 7.37
C GLY A 405 9.76 -29.64 7.81
N LYS A 406 9.47 -29.12 9.01
CA LYS A 406 8.10 -28.87 9.45
C LYS A 406 7.41 -27.86 8.54
N ASP A 407 8.05 -26.72 8.26
CA ASP A 407 7.48 -25.66 7.44
C ASP A 407 7.31 -26.09 5.98
N LEU A 408 8.27 -26.85 5.44
CA LEU A 408 8.14 -27.45 4.09
C LEU A 408 6.99 -28.45 4.02
N ARG A 409 6.84 -29.31 5.03
CA ARG A 409 5.70 -30.23 5.13
C ARG A 409 4.37 -29.49 5.22
N LEU A 410 4.33 -28.39 5.98
CA LEU A 410 3.15 -27.53 6.08
C LEU A 410 2.81 -26.92 4.72
N LEU A 411 3.82 -26.41 4.00
CA LEU A 411 3.65 -25.85 2.66
C LEU A 411 3.07 -26.87 1.68
N LEU A 412 3.56 -28.11 1.72
CA LEU A 412 3.07 -29.17 0.82
C LEU A 412 1.70 -29.73 1.24
N ARG A 413 1.35 -29.68 2.52
CA ARG A 413 0.11 -30.22 3.05
C ARG A 413 -1.06 -29.21 2.98
N ASP A 414 -0.77 -27.92 3.22
CA ASP A 414 -1.78 -26.85 3.14
C ASP A 414 -1.80 -26.26 1.72
N ARG A 415 -2.78 -26.72 0.94
CA ARG A 415 -2.94 -26.31 -0.46
C ARG A 415 -3.17 -24.82 -0.63
N ASN A 416 -3.85 -24.18 0.31
CA ASN A 416 -4.09 -22.75 0.24
C ASN A 416 -2.79 -21.97 0.49
N PHE A 417 -2.00 -22.40 1.46
CA PHE A 417 -0.68 -21.86 1.71
C PHE A 417 0.27 -22.09 0.52
N PHE A 418 0.20 -23.28 -0.10
CA PHE A 418 0.93 -23.59 -1.33
C PHE A 418 0.57 -22.65 -2.49
N VAL A 419 -0.73 -22.44 -2.73
CA VAL A 419 -1.20 -21.54 -3.79
C VAL A 419 -0.75 -20.09 -3.53
N GLN A 420 -0.90 -19.59 -2.33
CA GLN A 420 -0.53 -18.21 -2.00
C GLN A 420 0.99 -17.98 -2.04
N THR A 421 1.78 -19.00 -1.71
CA THR A 421 3.24 -18.86 -1.59
C THR A 421 3.97 -19.18 -2.89
N LEU A 422 3.53 -20.20 -3.63
CA LEU A 422 4.22 -20.66 -4.84
C LEU A 422 3.47 -20.27 -6.13
N VAL A 423 2.16 -20.42 -6.17
CA VAL A 423 1.43 -20.22 -7.43
C VAL A 423 1.14 -18.74 -7.67
N ALA A 424 0.73 -17.99 -6.64
CA ALA A 424 0.37 -16.59 -6.80
C ALA A 424 1.51 -15.70 -7.31
N PRO A 425 2.76 -15.76 -6.78
CA PRO A 425 3.85 -14.99 -7.31
C PRO A 425 4.16 -15.33 -8.78
N ALA A 426 4.15 -16.62 -9.15
CA ALA A 426 4.35 -17.03 -10.53
C ALA A 426 3.27 -16.48 -11.46
N LEU A 427 2.01 -16.52 -11.03
CA LEU A 427 0.90 -15.93 -11.80
C LEU A 427 1.07 -14.41 -11.97
N ILE A 428 1.50 -13.69 -10.93
CA ILE A 428 1.75 -12.25 -11.01
C ILE A 428 2.78 -11.97 -12.12
N VAL A 429 3.88 -12.72 -12.14
CA VAL A 429 4.91 -12.59 -13.19
C VAL A 429 4.31 -12.84 -14.57
N CYS A 430 3.58 -13.95 -14.74
CA CYS A 430 2.94 -14.28 -16.01
C CYS A 430 1.96 -13.18 -16.46
N PHE A 431 1.10 -12.69 -15.55
CA PHE A 431 0.14 -11.64 -15.88
C PHE A 431 0.81 -10.32 -16.27
N GLN A 432 1.85 -9.91 -15.55
CA GLN A 432 2.58 -8.68 -15.89
C GLN A 432 3.26 -8.77 -17.25
N ILE A 433 3.81 -9.93 -17.60
CA ILE A 433 4.47 -10.13 -18.91
C ILE A 433 3.43 -10.19 -20.04
N ILE A 434 2.31 -10.89 -19.82
CA ILE A 434 1.33 -11.15 -20.89
C ILE A 434 0.45 -9.91 -21.15
N PHE A 435 -0.04 -9.26 -20.09
CA PHE A 435 -1.08 -8.22 -20.21
C PHE A 435 -0.55 -6.80 -20.11
N ASN A 436 0.66 -6.59 -19.62
CA ASN A 436 1.26 -5.27 -19.53
C ASN A 436 2.40 -5.13 -20.56
N VAL A 437 2.02 -4.96 -21.81
CA VAL A 437 2.99 -4.86 -22.93
C VAL A 437 4.00 -3.73 -22.74
N GLY A 438 3.57 -2.59 -22.17
CA GLY A 438 4.47 -1.47 -21.84
C GLY A 438 5.51 -1.87 -20.80
N MET A 439 5.10 -2.53 -19.73
CA MET A 439 6.01 -3.05 -18.72
C MET A 439 6.90 -4.17 -19.25
N ALA A 440 6.34 -5.09 -20.04
CA ALA A 440 7.11 -6.17 -20.67
C ALA A 440 8.21 -5.61 -21.60
N ARG A 441 7.89 -4.59 -22.40
CA ARG A 441 8.89 -3.87 -23.23
C ARG A 441 9.93 -3.16 -22.37
N SER A 442 9.49 -2.45 -21.34
CA SER A 442 10.39 -1.73 -20.42
C SER A 442 11.33 -2.68 -19.69
N ILE A 443 10.84 -3.84 -19.24
CA ILE A 443 11.66 -4.91 -18.62
C ILE A 443 12.62 -5.51 -19.65
N GLY A 444 12.17 -5.75 -20.89
CA GLY A 444 12.99 -6.32 -21.96
C GLY A 444 14.04 -5.36 -22.55
N SER A 445 13.83 -4.04 -22.42
CA SER A 445 14.74 -3.02 -22.96
C SER A 445 15.75 -2.48 -21.94
N ASN A 446 15.46 -2.60 -20.64
CA ASN A 446 16.29 -2.03 -19.60
C ASN A 446 16.41 -2.98 -18.40
N PHE A 447 17.65 -3.38 -18.09
CA PHE A 447 17.92 -4.33 -17.02
C PHE A 447 17.59 -3.79 -15.62
N HIS A 448 17.66 -2.49 -15.39
CA HIS A 448 17.21 -1.87 -14.13
C HIS A 448 15.75 -2.18 -13.82
N ASN A 449 14.90 -2.16 -14.85
CA ASN A 449 13.48 -2.48 -14.71
C ASN A 449 13.27 -3.96 -14.40
N ALA A 450 14.06 -4.84 -15.03
CA ALA A 450 14.06 -6.27 -14.74
C ALA A 450 14.50 -6.57 -13.30
N ALA A 451 15.56 -5.92 -12.82
CA ALA A 451 16.06 -6.06 -11.45
C ALA A 451 15.03 -5.53 -10.42
N THR A 452 14.40 -4.38 -10.70
CA THR A 452 13.34 -3.82 -9.85
C THR A 452 12.13 -4.75 -9.78
N PHE A 453 11.73 -5.32 -10.90
CA PHE A 453 10.62 -6.28 -10.96
C PHE A 453 10.96 -7.59 -10.24
N ALA A 454 12.18 -8.11 -10.40
CA ALA A 454 12.65 -9.29 -9.70
C ALA A 454 12.64 -9.10 -8.18
N PHE A 455 13.13 -7.94 -7.71
CA PHE A 455 13.02 -7.56 -6.30
C PHE A 455 11.55 -7.51 -5.84
N ALA A 456 10.66 -6.87 -6.59
CA ALA A 456 9.25 -6.75 -6.23
C ALA A 456 8.57 -8.12 -6.10
N VAL A 457 8.86 -9.07 -6.98
CA VAL A 457 8.36 -10.45 -6.90
C VAL A 457 8.91 -11.16 -5.66
N GLY A 458 10.20 -11.09 -5.38
CA GLY A 458 10.81 -11.65 -4.18
C GLY A 458 10.21 -11.05 -2.90
N ALA A 459 10.03 -9.73 -2.85
CA ALA A 459 9.40 -9.03 -1.73
C ALA A 459 7.91 -9.42 -1.56
N TYR A 460 7.18 -9.65 -2.65
CA TYR A 460 5.79 -10.13 -2.58
C TYR A 460 5.69 -11.51 -1.91
N VAL A 461 6.61 -12.43 -2.19
CA VAL A 461 6.65 -13.76 -1.54
C VAL A 461 6.73 -13.60 -0.03
N MET A 462 7.42 -12.59 0.48
CA MET A 462 7.55 -12.35 1.91
C MET A 462 6.25 -11.91 2.59
N ILE A 463 5.26 -11.42 1.85
CA ILE A 463 3.94 -11.08 2.41
C ILE A 463 3.22 -12.34 2.89
N SER A 464 3.31 -13.43 2.14
CA SER A 464 2.66 -14.71 2.50
C SER A 464 3.51 -15.56 3.47
N THR A 465 4.82 -15.38 3.49
CA THR A 465 5.77 -16.22 4.23
C THR A 465 6.43 -15.48 5.40
N GLY A 466 7.28 -14.50 5.12
CA GLY A 466 8.07 -13.79 6.13
C GLY A 466 7.22 -13.07 7.17
N LEU A 467 6.21 -12.32 6.74
CA LEU A 467 5.28 -11.65 7.68
C LEU A 467 4.53 -12.67 8.55
N ASN A 468 4.25 -13.86 8.03
CA ASN A 468 3.50 -14.90 8.73
C ASN A 468 4.37 -15.86 9.54
N VAL A 469 5.69 -15.68 9.60
CA VAL A 469 6.65 -16.62 10.19
C VAL A 469 6.29 -17.06 11.61
N LEU A 470 5.76 -16.16 12.43
CA LEU A 470 5.30 -16.44 13.80
C LEU A 470 3.80 -16.76 13.82
N ALA A 471 3.00 -16.10 13.00
CA ALA A 471 1.55 -16.26 12.97
C ALA A 471 1.12 -17.70 12.63
N VAL A 472 1.89 -18.41 11.83
CA VAL A 472 1.66 -19.80 11.45
C VAL A 472 1.76 -20.74 12.66
N GLU A 473 2.61 -20.42 13.67
CA GLU A 473 2.78 -21.25 14.87
C GLU A 473 1.55 -21.21 15.78
N GLY A 474 0.93 -20.06 15.91
CA GLY A 474 -0.33 -19.86 16.63
C GLY A 474 -0.34 -20.44 18.02
N ASN A 475 -1.36 -21.24 18.31
CA ASN A 475 -1.57 -21.88 19.60
C ASN A 475 -0.44 -22.87 19.97
N SER A 476 0.39 -23.29 18.99
CA SER A 476 1.54 -24.18 19.23
C SER A 476 2.81 -23.42 19.61
N LEU A 477 2.75 -22.08 19.70
CA LEU A 477 3.92 -21.24 20.02
C LEU A 477 4.59 -21.63 21.35
N TRP A 478 3.81 -22.04 22.36
CA TRP A 478 4.34 -22.48 23.64
C TRP A 478 5.30 -23.66 23.51
N MET A 479 5.10 -24.55 22.52
CA MET A 479 6.02 -25.68 22.28
C MET A 479 7.40 -25.23 21.85
N LEU A 480 7.50 -24.09 21.14
CA LEU A 480 8.78 -23.55 20.70
C LEU A 480 9.62 -23.02 21.86
N TYR A 481 8.98 -22.57 22.95
CA TYR A 481 9.69 -22.18 24.17
C TYR A 481 10.26 -23.38 24.95
N GLY A 482 9.72 -24.59 24.74
CA GLY A 482 10.24 -25.82 25.28
C GLY A 482 11.46 -26.37 24.53
N LEU A 483 11.83 -25.81 23.40
CA LEU A 483 12.99 -26.25 22.63
C LEU A 483 14.31 -25.68 23.23
N PRO A 484 15.45 -26.38 23.12
CA PRO A 484 16.73 -25.91 23.64
C PRO A 484 17.36 -24.78 22.79
N LEU A 485 16.55 -24.01 22.11
CA LEU A 485 16.95 -22.87 21.26
C LEU A 485 16.08 -21.66 21.57
N PRO A 486 16.67 -20.47 21.67
CA PRO A 486 15.88 -19.26 21.88
C PRO A 486 14.98 -19.00 20.67
N LEU A 487 13.75 -18.52 20.92
CA LEU A 487 12.75 -18.25 19.88
C LEU A 487 13.30 -17.42 18.69
N PRO A 488 14.08 -16.33 18.89
CA PRO A 488 14.68 -15.60 17.78
C PRO A 488 15.58 -16.45 16.88
N ALA A 489 16.32 -17.40 17.41
CA ALA A 489 17.19 -18.29 16.60
C ALA A 489 16.36 -19.27 15.75
N ILE A 490 15.24 -19.74 16.30
CA ILE A 490 14.28 -20.58 15.58
C ILE A 490 13.70 -19.77 14.41
N MET A 491 13.24 -18.56 14.70
CA MET A 491 12.64 -17.68 13.69
C MET A 491 13.64 -17.24 12.61
N LEU A 492 14.92 -17.07 12.98
CA LEU A 492 16.00 -16.80 12.04
C LEU A 492 16.14 -17.92 10.99
N ARG A 493 16.14 -19.18 11.42
CA ARG A 493 16.20 -20.34 10.49
C ARG A 493 15.02 -20.37 9.53
N LYS A 494 13.82 -20.05 10.02
CA LYS A 494 12.61 -19.93 9.19
C LYS A 494 12.70 -18.76 8.19
N THR A 495 13.21 -17.62 8.65
CA THR A 495 13.44 -16.46 7.79
C THR A 495 14.43 -16.79 6.67
N MET A 496 15.51 -17.50 6.96
CA MET A 496 16.47 -17.92 5.94
C MET A 496 15.84 -18.85 4.89
N LEU A 497 14.96 -19.78 5.30
CA LEU A 497 14.23 -20.65 4.37
C LEU A 497 13.38 -19.83 3.41
N TRP A 498 12.57 -18.92 3.94
CA TRP A 498 11.69 -18.10 3.11
C TRP A 498 12.45 -17.08 2.28
N SER A 499 13.56 -16.55 2.79
CA SER A 499 14.49 -15.70 2.03
C SER A 499 15.06 -16.44 0.82
N ALA A 500 15.51 -17.68 1.00
CA ALA A 500 15.98 -18.50 -0.11
C ALA A 500 14.91 -18.70 -1.19
N LEU A 501 13.65 -18.92 -0.79
CA LEU A 501 12.53 -19.01 -1.72
C LEU A 501 12.32 -17.70 -2.48
N GLY A 502 12.34 -16.55 -1.80
CA GLY A 502 12.23 -15.24 -2.43
C GLY A 502 13.36 -14.96 -3.43
N VAL A 503 14.58 -15.33 -3.05
CA VAL A 503 15.76 -15.24 -3.94
C VAL A 503 15.60 -16.15 -5.16
N CYS A 504 15.08 -17.37 -5.00
CA CYS A 504 14.82 -18.27 -6.13
C CYS A 504 13.81 -17.65 -7.12
N TYR A 505 12.76 -17.00 -6.63
CA TYR A 505 11.82 -16.28 -7.49
C TYR A 505 12.47 -15.10 -8.21
N ALA A 506 13.25 -14.28 -7.49
CA ALA A 506 13.96 -13.16 -8.09
C ALA A 506 14.94 -13.62 -9.16
N LEU A 507 15.72 -14.68 -8.89
CA LEU A 507 16.63 -15.29 -9.87
C LEU A 507 15.87 -15.85 -11.07
N GLY A 508 14.72 -16.49 -10.86
CA GLY A 508 13.88 -16.98 -11.96
C GLY A 508 13.39 -15.86 -12.88
N VAL A 509 12.96 -14.73 -12.30
CA VAL A 509 12.57 -13.54 -13.06
C VAL A 509 13.76 -12.98 -13.83
N LEU A 510 14.91 -12.81 -13.18
CA LEU A 510 16.13 -12.31 -13.81
C LEU A 510 16.63 -13.24 -14.94
N ALA A 511 16.52 -14.55 -14.76
CA ALA A 511 16.89 -15.52 -15.78
C ALA A 511 15.96 -15.42 -17.02
N ILE A 512 14.64 -15.29 -16.80
CA ILE A 512 13.67 -15.10 -17.89
C ILE A 512 13.95 -13.78 -18.64
N CYS A 513 14.20 -12.70 -17.91
CA CYS A 513 14.49 -11.40 -18.50
C CYS A 513 15.86 -11.38 -19.20
N GLY A 514 16.88 -11.97 -18.58
CA GLY A 514 18.23 -12.06 -19.12
C GLY A 514 18.33 -12.88 -20.40
N TRP A 515 17.45 -13.89 -20.56
CA TRP A 515 17.36 -14.66 -21.80
C TRP A 515 16.98 -13.78 -23.01
N HIS A 516 16.24 -12.70 -22.77
CA HIS A 516 15.83 -11.76 -23.83
C HIS A 516 16.87 -10.64 -24.06
N ILE A 517 17.67 -10.32 -23.04
CA ILE A 517 18.69 -9.26 -23.07
C ILE A 517 20.04 -9.94 -23.41
N ARG A 518 20.48 -9.83 -24.65
CA ARG A 518 21.64 -10.60 -25.19
C ARG A 518 23.02 -10.13 -24.71
N VAL A 519 23.14 -8.99 -24.06
CA VAL A 519 24.42 -8.42 -23.63
C VAL A 519 24.34 -8.06 -22.13
N PHE A 520 25.15 -8.74 -21.32
CA PHE A 520 25.31 -8.46 -19.89
C PHE A 520 26.46 -7.48 -19.67
N SER A 521 26.17 -6.40 -18.96
CA SER A 521 27.17 -5.41 -18.55
C SER A 521 27.53 -5.53 -17.06
N ALA A 522 28.61 -4.87 -16.64
CA ALA A 522 28.97 -4.79 -15.22
C ALA A 522 27.88 -4.06 -14.37
N ILE A 523 27.15 -3.12 -15.00
CA ILE A 523 26.03 -2.43 -14.38
C ILE A 523 24.88 -3.41 -14.09
N ASP A 524 24.58 -4.32 -15.03
CA ASP A 524 23.54 -5.34 -14.86
C ASP A 524 23.87 -6.31 -13.72
N LEU A 525 25.16 -6.65 -13.55
CA LEU A 525 25.61 -7.45 -12.41
C LEU A 525 25.40 -6.69 -11.08
N SER A 526 25.72 -5.41 -11.06
CA SER A 526 25.48 -4.54 -9.89
C SER A 526 23.98 -4.52 -9.53
N ASP A 527 23.09 -4.30 -10.50
CA ASP A 527 21.66 -4.28 -10.28
C ASP A 527 21.11 -5.62 -9.79
N THR A 528 21.62 -6.72 -10.35
CA THR A 528 21.31 -8.07 -9.88
C THR A 528 21.68 -8.24 -8.40
N MET A 529 22.90 -7.85 -8.02
CA MET A 529 23.36 -7.97 -6.64
C MET A 529 22.53 -7.11 -5.68
N VAL A 530 22.21 -5.86 -6.07
CA VAL A 530 21.37 -4.96 -5.26
C VAL A 530 19.94 -5.51 -5.13
N ALA A 531 19.37 -6.05 -6.19
CA ALA A 531 18.02 -6.66 -6.14
C ALA A 531 17.99 -7.87 -5.22
N LEU A 532 18.95 -8.80 -5.34
CA LEU A 532 19.03 -10.01 -4.51
C LEU A 532 19.33 -9.68 -3.05
N ALA A 533 20.27 -8.75 -2.78
CA ALA A 533 20.52 -8.23 -1.44
C ALA A 533 19.25 -7.62 -0.85
N GLY A 534 18.51 -6.86 -1.65
CA GLY A 534 17.21 -6.31 -1.28
C GLY A 534 16.22 -7.39 -0.85
N VAL A 535 16.05 -8.46 -1.61
CA VAL A 535 15.16 -9.58 -1.26
C VAL A 535 15.56 -10.18 0.09
N VAL A 536 16.85 -10.40 0.33
CA VAL A 536 17.35 -10.92 1.61
C VAL A 536 17.02 -9.94 2.75
N ILE A 537 17.38 -8.66 2.61
CA ILE A 537 17.14 -7.62 3.63
C ILE A 537 15.65 -7.53 3.95
N TYR A 538 14.80 -7.49 2.92
CA TYR A 538 13.35 -7.38 3.09
C TYR A 538 12.71 -8.65 3.63
N SER A 539 13.33 -9.80 3.50
CA SER A 539 12.93 -11.03 4.21
C SER A 539 13.10 -10.88 5.72
N PHE A 540 14.19 -10.26 6.16
CA PHE A 540 14.42 -9.96 7.57
C PHE A 540 13.49 -8.87 8.10
N ILE A 541 13.22 -7.84 7.29
CA ILE A 541 12.25 -6.78 7.64
C ILE A 541 10.85 -7.39 7.78
N ALA A 542 10.40 -8.19 6.81
CA ALA A 542 9.10 -8.85 6.84
C ALA A 542 8.96 -9.72 8.10
N SER A 543 9.93 -10.59 8.36
CA SER A 543 9.89 -11.48 9.51
C SER A 543 9.94 -10.72 10.84
N GLY A 544 10.78 -9.68 10.94
CA GLY A 544 10.85 -8.82 12.12
C GLY A 544 9.54 -8.09 12.38
N MET A 545 8.95 -7.49 11.34
CA MET A 545 7.65 -6.84 11.43
C MET A 545 6.54 -7.83 11.76
N GLY A 546 6.53 -9.00 11.12
CA GLY A 546 5.58 -10.07 11.39
C GLY A 546 5.60 -10.53 12.84
N MET A 547 6.78 -10.75 13.40
CA MET A 547 6.94 -11.16 14.82
C MET A 547 6.48 -10.07 15.79
N LEU A 548 6.72 -8.79 15.48
CA LEU A 548 6.31 -7.66 16.32
C LEU A 548 4.80 -7.36 16.22
N ALA A 549 4.19 -7.73 15.11
CA ALA A 549 2.79 -7.47 14.81
C ALA A 549 1.84 -8.62 15.17
N THR A 550 2.38 -9.84 15.34
CA THR A 550 1.58 -11.03 15.61
C THR A 550 1.02 -10.99 17.03
N ASP A 551 -0.29 -11.23 17.14
CA ASP A 551 -0.95 -11.55 18.39
C ASP A 551 -1.05 -13.09 18.49
N PRO A 552 -0.25 -13.74 19.34
CA PRO A 552 -0.22 -15.20 19.42
C PRO A 552 -1.49 -15.78 20.07
N LEU A 553 -2.26 -14.96 20.78
CA LEU A 553 -3.48 -15.38 21.47
C LEU A 553 -4.73 -15.33 20.58
N GLU A 554 -4.61 -14.72 19.40
CA GLU A 554 -5.71 -14.69 18.44
C GLU A 554 -5.86 -16.06 17.78
N VAL A 555 -7.07 -16.57 17.77
CA VAL A 555 -7.38 -17.92 17.25
C VAL A 555 -7.23 -17.95 15.73
N GLU A 556 -7.67 -16.91 15.05
CA GLU A 556 -7.64 -16.83 13.59
C GLU A 556 -6.26 -16.40 13.08
N VAL A 557 -5.59 -17.26 12.31
CA VAL A 557 -4.24 -16.99 11.76
C VAL A 557 -4.17 -15.67 10.99
N LYS A 558 -5.19 -15.34 10.21
CA LYS A 558 -5.23 -14.08 9.42
C LYS A 558 -5.44 -12.83 10.25
N ARG A 559 -6.03 -12.95 11.43
CA ARG A 559 -6.21 -11.83 12.35
C ARG A 559 -5.00 -11.64 13.27
N ARG A 560 -4.11 -12.61 13.32
CA ARG A 560 -2.90 -12.53 14.14
C ARG A 560 -2.00 -11.39 13.72
N ILE A 561 -1.93 -11.09 12.42
CA ILE A 561 -1.12 -9.99 11.89
C ILE A 561 -2.01 -8.77 11.66
N ARG A 562 -1.58 -7.63 12.16
CA ARG A 562 -2.26 -6.36 11.93
C ARG A 562 -2.14 -5.95 10.46
N PRO A 563 -3.23 -5.69 9.75
CA PRO A 563 -3.19 -5.32 8.32
C PRO A 563 -2.27 -4.12 8.02
N GLY A 564 -2.21 -3.14 8.93
CA GLY A 564 -1.33 -1.98 8.79
C GLY A 564 0.14 -2.32 8.62
N MET A 565 0.61 -3.46 9.15
CA MET A 565 2.00 -3.90 8.99
C MET A 565 2.28 -4.45 7.59
N ILE A 566 1.29 -5.08 6.96
CA ILE A 566 1.41 -5.54 5.57
C ILE A 566 1.59 -4.33 4.65
N TYR A 567 0.76 -3.30 4.82
CA TYR A 567 0.85 -2.09 4.02
C TYR A 567 2.14 -1.32 4.27
N LEU A 568 2.57 -1.21 5.52
CA LEU A 568 3.84 -0.59 5.86
C LEU A 568 5.01 -1.33 5.20
N TYR A 569 4.99 -2.65 5.21
CA TYR A 569 5.97 -3.47 4.50
C TYR A 569 5.95 -3.19 2.99
N MET A 570 4.76 -3.15 2.38
CA MET A 570 4.61 -2.85 0.95
C MET A 570 5.17 -1.46 0.60
N ILE A 571 4.87 -0.44 1.41
CA ILE A 571 5.38 0.93 1.22
C ILE A 571 6.91 0.94 1.28
N LEU A 572 7.49 0.29 2.29
CA LEU A 572 8.95 0.19 2.42
C LEU A 572 9.60 -0.55 1.24
N ALA A 573 8.98 -1.66 0.80
CA ALA A 573 9.45 -2.39 -0.37
C ALA A 573 9.35 -1.55 -1.66
N THR A 574 8.27 -0.78 -1.82
CA THR A 574 8.13 0.14 -2.96
C THR A 574 9.21 1.22 -2.94
N LEU A 575 9.56 1.77 -1.78
CA LEU A 575 10.64 2.75 -1.65
C LEU A 575 11.99 2.16 -2.06
N TYR A 576 12.29 0.92 -1.66
CA TYR A 576 13.51 0.23 -2.10
C TYR A 576 13.50 -0.02 -3.61
N GLY A 577 12.38 -0.48 -4.16
CA GLY A 577 12.20 -0.67 -5.60
C GLY A 577 12.37 0.63 -6.39
N TYR A 578 11.89 1.76 -5.86
CA TYR A 578 12.12 3.07 -6.46
C TYR A 578 13.62 3.45 -6.47
N GLY A 579 14.34 3.16 -5.40
CA GLY A 579 15.79 3.37 -5.36
C GLY A 579 16.57 2.52 -6.37
N LEU A 580 16.08 1.31 -6.66
CA LEU A 580 16.61 0.47 -7.75
C LEU A 580 16.32 1.08 -9.13
N TYR A 581 15.09 1.55 -9.33
CA TYR A 581 14.65 2.15 -10.58
C TYR A 581 15.37 3.48 -10.88
N ALA A 582 15.62 4.29 -9.86
CA ALA A 582 16.28 5.58 -9.95
C ALA A 582 17.79 5.42 -10.15
N SER A 583 18.31 5.12 -11.26
CA SER A 583 19.70 4.85 -11.67
C SER A 583 20.90 5.46 -10.86
N SER A 584 20.64 6.21 -9.80
CA SER A 584 21.65 6.81 -8.92
C SER A 584 22.33 5.77 -8.02
N THR A 585 23.62 5.57 -8.16
CA THR A 585 24.43 4.66 -7.33
C THR A 585 24.38 5.01 -5.85
N TRP A 586 24.36 6.29 -5.52
CA TRP A 586 24.29 6.79 -4.14
C TRP A 586 22.95 6.53 -3.49
N ALA A 587 21.86 6.72 -4.22
CA ALA A 587 20.51 6.40 -3.74
C ALA A 587 20.38 4.90 -3.44
N ARG A 588 20.92 4.03 -4.28
CA ARG A 588 20.97 2.57 -4.06
C ARG A 588 21.76 2.19 -2.82
N LEU A 589 22.95 2.77 -2.67
CA LEU A 589 23.78 2.53 -1.49
C LEU A 589 23.07 2.97 -0.21
N GLY A 590 22.48 4.17 -0.23
CA GLY A 590 21.68 4.68 0.90
C GLY A 590 20.51 3.77 1.24
N GLN A 591 19.77 3.28 0.25
CA GLN A 591 18.64 2.35 0.43
C GLN A 591 19.09 1.01 1.04
N ILE A 592 20.21 0.44 0.56
CA ILE A 592 20.77 -0.80 1.12
C ILE A 592 21.15 -0.59 2.60
N VAL A 593 21.88 0.47 2.89
CA VAL A 593 22.35 0.76 4.25
C VAL A 593 21.18 0.99 5.21
N LEU A 594 20.24 1.88 4.83
CA LEU A 594 19.07 2.19 5.67
C LEU A 594 18.17 0.97 5.88
N SER A 595 17.93 0.18 4.83
CA SER A 595 17.12 -1.03 4.93
C SER A 595 17.79 -2.12 5.77
N THR A 596 19.13 -2.27 5.65
CA THR A 596 19.90 -3.22 6.49
C THR A 596 19.87 -2.81 7.95
N LEU A 597 20.06 -1.53 8.25
CA LEU A 597 19.96 -1.00 9.60
C LEU A 597 18.55 -1.17 10.17
N LEU A 598 17.50 -0.96 9.35
CA LEU A 598 16.12 -1.20 9.75
C LEU A 598 15.89 -2.69 10.06
N ALA A 599 16.36 -3.59 9.20
CA ALA A 599 16.28 -5.03 9.46
C ALA A 599 16.95 -5.39 10.79
N TYR A 600 18.17 -4.91 11.02
CA TYR A 600 18.90 -5.11 12.28
C TYR A 600 18.14 -4.57 13.49
N ALA A 601 17.64 -3.33 13.40
CA ALA A 601 16.89 -2.67 14.47
C ALA A 601 15.56 -3.37 14.81
N LEU A 602 14.85 -3.88 13.80
CA LEU A 602 13.64 -4.69 14.00
C LEU A 602 13.96 -5.99 14.71
N TRP A 603 15.04 -6.67 14.31
CA TRP A 603 15.46 -7.92 14.96
C TRP A 603 15.99 -7.71 16.39
N GLN A 604 16.61 -6.57 16.69
CA GLN A 604 16.93 -6.19 18.05
C GLN A 604 15.64 -6.05 18.90
N LYS A 605 14.64 -5.35 18.38
CA LYS A 605 13.33 -5.20 19.04
C LYS A 605 12.60 -6.53 19.22
N VAL A 606 12.75 -7.45 18.26
CA VAL A 606 12.25 -8.84 18.36
C VAL A 606 12.91 -9.59 19.50
N ARG A 607 14.25 -9.52 19.63
CA ARG A 607 14.98 -10.16 20.74
C ARG A 607 14.50 -9.65 22.10
N ASP A 608 14.28 -8.34 22.21
CA ASP A 608 13.81 -7.71 23.46
C ASP A 608 12.39 -8.16 23.84
N ARG A 609 11.51 -8.38 22.84
CA ARG A 609 10.10 -8.72 23.06
C ARG A 609 9.80 -10.22 23.08
N SER A 610 10.64 -11.02 22.45
CA SER A 610 10.38 -12.46 22.29
C SER A 610 10.16 -13.20 23.61
N PRO A 611 10.82 -12.90 24.74
CA PRO A 611 10.57 -13.59 26.00
C PRO A 611 9.16 -13.36 26.58
N PHE A 612 8.53 -12.24 26.21
CA PHE A 612 7.26 -11.78 26.78
C PHE A 612 6.05 -11.96 25.87
N LEU A 613 6.18 -12.68 24.74
CA LEU A 613 5.09 -12.82 23.77
C LEU A 613 3.86 -13.56 24.35
N LEU A 614 4.09 -14.53 25.24
CA LEU A 614 3.02 -15.27 25.91
C LEU A 614 2.59 -14.62 27.22
N ASP A 615 3.43 -13.78 27.81
CA ASP A 615 3.13 -13.02 29.02
C ASP A 615 3.32 -11.52 28.79
N ALA A 616 2.27 -10.90 28.27
CA ALA A 616 2.28 -9.46 27.97
C ALA A 616 2.26 -8.59 29.24
N ILE A 617 1.93 -9.15 30.42
CA ILE A 617 1.84 -8.41 31.68
C ILE A 617 3.23 -8.09 32.21
N SER A 618 4.18 -9.01 32.08
CA SER A 618 5.56 -8.85 32.53
C SER A 618 6.44 -8.06 31.55
N MET A 619 5.87 -7.62 30.42
CA MET A 619 6.64 -6.85 29.42
C MET A 619 7.15 -5.52 29.99
N PRO A 620 8.46 -5.22 29.87
CA PRO A 620 9.01 -3.97 30.33
C PRO A 620 8.38 -2.78 29.58
N PRO A 621 8.37 -1.58 30.20
CA PRO A 621 7.79 -0.39 29.58
C PRO A 621 8.48 -0.09 28.24
N ALA A 622 7.68 0.39 27.27
CA ALA A 622 8.18 0.73 25.95
C ALA A 622 9.21 1.86 26.03
N ARG A 623 10.32 1.70 25.32
CA ARG A 623 11.40 2.71 25.20
C ARG A 623 11.64 3.05 23.76
N VAL A 624 12.20 4.23 23.50
CA VAL A 624 12.63 4.65 22.15
C VAL A 624 13.66 3.64 21.62
N SER A 625 13.49 3.17 20.41
CA SER A 625 14.37 2.21 19.75
C SER A 625 14.89 2.74 18.43
N LEU A 626 16.01 2.21 17.95
CA LEU A 626 16.55 2.54 16.63
C LEU A 626 15.53 2.30 15.50
N ALA A 627 14.72 1.25 15.62
CA ALA A 627 13.65 0.97 14.65
C ALA A 627 12.62 2.11 14.56
N ASP A 628 12.29 2.76 15.68
CA ASP A 628 11.34 3.87 15.67
C ASP A 628 11.93 5.09 14.93
N GLY A 629 13.22 5.36 15.11
CA GLY A 629 13.95 6.44 14.41
C GLY A 629 14.08 6.19 12.90
N LEU A 630 14.47 4.98 12.50
CA LEU A 630 14.61 4.63 11.08
C LEU A 630 13.25 4.60 10.37
N MET A 631 12.20 4.12 11.06
CA MET A 631 10.83 4.18 10.52
C MET A 631 10.32 5.62 10.36
N ALA A 632 10.67 6.50 11.30
CA ALA A 632 10.35 7.93 11.19
C ALA A 632 11.09 8.57 10.01
N ALA A 633 12.39 8.28 9.82
CA ALA A 633 13.17 8.78 8.70
C ALA A 633 12.62 8.30 7.35
N LEU A 634 12.38 7.00 7.19
CA LEU A 634 11.81 6.45 5.96
C LEU A 634 10.40 6.98 5.69
N GLY A 635 9.57 7.08 6.74
CA GLY A 635 8.24 7.68 6.66
C GLY A 635 8.28 9.15 6.21
N PHE A 636 9.26 9.90 6.70
CA PHE A 636 9.48 11.30 6.30
C PHE A 636 9.78 11.41 4.79
N PHE A 637 10.70 10.63 4.26
CA PHE A 637 11.02 10.65 2.83
C PHE A 637 9.83 10.27 1.94
N ILE A 638 9.05 9.25 2.36
CA ILE A 638 7.85 8.83 1.61
C ILE A 638 6.81 9.94 1.60
N LEU A 639 6.54 10.55 2.76
CA LEU A 639 5.56 11.63 2.87
C LEU A 639 6.02 12.89 2.15
N GLN A 640 7.31 13.23 2.25
CA GLN A 640 7.89 14.36 1.52
C GLN A 640 7.71 14.18 0.01
N GLY A 641 8.08 13.02 -0.55
CA GLY A 641 7.88 12.73 -1.97
C GLY A 641 6.41 12.80 -2.38
N GLY A 642 5.51 12.20 -1.59
CA GLY A 642 4.07 12.24 -1.84
C GLY A 642 3.49 13.65 -1.79
N PHE A 643 3.85 14.45 -0.80
CA PHE A 643 3.41 15.85 -0.70
C PHE A 643 4.04 16.73 -1.77
N THR A 644 5.29 16.48 -2.19
CA THR A 644 5.90 17.20 -3.29
C THR A 644 5.10 17.03 -4.57
N VAL A 645 4.74 15.79 -4.93
CA VAL A 645 3.88 15.53 -6.09
C VAL A 645 2.52 16.21 -5.94
N LEU A 646 1.89 16.12 -4.77
CA LEU A 646 0.59 16.74 -4.52
C LEU A 646 0.64 18.27 -4.63
N PHE A 647 1.64 18.92 -4.05
CA PHE A 647 1.73 20.38 -4.06
C PHE A 647 2.18 20.92 -5.40
N LEU A 648 3.01 20.18 -6.17
CA LEU A 648 3.34 20.55 -7.55
C LEU A 648 2.12 20.54 -8.47
N ASP A 649 1.15 19.65 -8.20
CA ASP A 649 -0.11 19.63 -8.94
C ASP A 649 -1.05 20.79 -8.55
N LEU A 650 -0.98 21.24 -7.29
CA LEU A 650 -1.83 22.32 -6.76
C LEU A 650 -1.25 23.73 -6.94
N ARG A 651 0.07 23.85 -7.10
CA ARG A 651 0.80 25.13 -7.16
C ARG A 651 1.78 25.17 -8.32
N THR A 652 2.03 26.36 -8.82
CA THR A 652 2.91 26.57 -9.99
C THR A 652 4.38 26.80 -9.62
N ASP A 653 4.67 27.17 -8.35
CA ASP A 653 6.03 27.41 -7.89
C ASP A 653 6.65 26.12 -7.30
N PHE A 654 7.73 25.68 -7.92
CA PHE A 654 8.46 24.48 -7.53
C PHE A 654 9.06 24.60 -6.13
N GLY A 655 9.70 25.75 -5.84
CA GLY A 655 10.35 25.99 -4.57
C GLY A 655 9.35 26.01 -3.39
N GLU A 656 8.24 26.70 -3.55
CA GLU A 656 7.15 26.71 -2.56
C GLU A 656 6.61 25.30 -2.27
N SER A 657 6.39 24.53 -3.33
CA SER A 657 5.86 23.17 -3.23
C SER A 657 6.77 22.24 -2.44
N ILE A 658 8.08 22.31 -2.66
CA ILE A 658 9.06 21.51 -1.92
C ILE A 658 9.11 21.90 -0.43
N VAL A 659 9.15 23.19 -0.13
CA VAL A 659 9.22 23.66 1.26
C VAL A 659 7.98 23.28 2.06
N LEU A 660 6.80 23.46 1.47
CA LEU A 660 5.53 23.06 2.09
C LEU A 660 5.43 21.54 2.24
N ALA A 661 5.88 20.78 1.25
CA ALA A 661 5.92 19.32 1.32
C ALA A 661 6.84 18.82 2.46
N PHE A 662 8.01 19.43 2.58
CA PHE A 662 8.96 19.13 3.65
C PHE A 662 8.38 19.44 5.04
N ALA A 663 7.81 20.63 5.20
CA ALA A 663 7.19 21.04 6.46
C ALA A 663 5.99 20.17 6.84
N ALA A 664 5.12 19.87 5.88
CA ALA A 664 3.95 19.00 6.10
C ALA A 664 4.37 17.58 6.49
N ALA A 665 5.34 17.00 5.77
CA ALA A 665 5.88 15.68 6.09
C ALA A 665 6.52 15.65 7.48
N GLY A 666 7.33 16.64 7.82
CA GLY A 666 7.97 16.77 9.11
C GLY A 666 6.97 16.90 10.26
N ALA A 667 6.01 17.80 10.13
CA ALA A 667 4.97 17.99 11.14
C ALA A 667 4.14 16.70 11.36
N LEU A 668 3.80 16.00 10.29
CA LEU A 668 3.04 14.76 10.36
C LEU A 668 3.84 13.63 11.01
N VAL A 669 5.12 13.47 10.68
CA VAL A 669 6.00 12.46 11.29
C VAL A 669 6.21 12.75 12.77
N VAL A 670 6.49 14.00 13.15
CA VAL A 670 6.64 14.40 14.56
C VAL A 670 5.36 14.14 15.31
N GLY A 671 4.22 14.65 14.82
CA GLY A 671 2.91 14.48 15.47
C GLY A 671 2.54 13.00 15.61
N PHE A 672 2.73 12.19 14.56
CA PHE A 672 2.45 10.76 14.59
C PHE A 672 3.36 10.00 15.56
N THR A 673 4.66 10.33 15.58
CA THR A 673 5.62 9.70 16.50
C THR A 673 5.30 10.01 17.96
N LEU A 674 5.02 11.26 18.28
CA LEU A 674 4.61 11.68 19.63
C LEU A 674 3.30 11.02 20.05
N PHE A 675 2.33 10.94 19.13
CA PHE A 675 1.07 10.24 19.36
C PHE A 675 1.29 8.74 19.64
N MET A 676 2.14 8.08 18.86
CA MET A 676 2.46 6.66 19.04
C MET A 676 3.17 6.38 20.36
N PHE A 677 4.09 7.26 20.79
CA PHE A 677 4.78 7.12 22.06
C PHE A 677 3.84 7.39 23.25
N TRP A 678 3.01 8.41 23.14
CA TRP A 678 1.98 8.67 24.14
C TRP A 678 1.03 7.48 24.28
N ARG A 679 0.58 6.92 23.16
CA ARG A 679 -0.28 5.74 23.14
C ARG A 679 0.39 4.48 23.69
N SER A 680 1.68 4.28 23.40
CA SER A 680 2.49 3.16 23.88
C SER A 680 2.91 3.33 25.34
N GLN A 681 2.48 4.38 26.00
CA GLN A 681 2.82 4.70 27.39
C GLN A 681 4.35 4.73 27.65
N VAL A 682 5.11 5.29 26.70
CA VAL A 682 6.53 5.55 26.90
C VAL A 682 6.66 6.54 28.05
N HIS A 683 7.34 6.15 29.12
CA HIS A 683 7.51 7.02 30.29
C HIS A 683 8.33 8.26 29.92
N GLY A 684 7.81 9.45 30.29
CA GLY A 684 8.49 10.70 30.04
C GLY A 684 8.82 10.94 28.58
N VAL A 685 7.83 10.83 27.66
CA VAL A 685 8.01 10.96 26.19
C VAL A 685 8.89 12.15 25.83
N PHE A 686 8.61 13.31 26.39
CA PHE A 686 9.37 14.54 26.08
C PHE A 686 10.81 14.50 26.58
N SER A 687 11.08 13.91 27.74
CA SER A 687 12.46 13.72 28.26
C SER A 687 13.18 12.61 27.48
N ALA A 688 12.47 11.54 27.11
CA ALA A 688 13.05 10.43 26.35
C ALA A 688 13.57 10.86 24.96
N ILE A 689 12.94 11.87 24.34
CA ILE A 689 13.34 12.44 23.04
C ILE A 689 14.28 13.65 23.21
N GLY A 690 14.39 14.19 24.43
CA GLY A 690 15.19 15.39 24.70
C GLY A 690 14.45 16.70 24.42
N LEU A 691 13.12 16.68 24.30
CA LEU A 691 12.26 17.88 24.18
C LEU A 691 12.07 18.60 25.52
N ALA A 692 12.02 17.85 26.62
CA ALA A 692 12.04 18.43 27.97
C ALA A 692 13.49 18.54 28.41
N GLY A 693 13.96 19.77 28.65
CA GLY A 693 15.27 20.00 29.29
C GLY A 693 15.31 19.35 30.66
N THR A 694 16.46 18.85 31.07
CA THR A 694 16.68 18.40 32.45
C THR A 694 16.69 19.64 33.37
N ARG A 695 16.25 19.46 34.65
CA ARG A 695 16.06 20.59 35.63
C ARG A 695 17.25 21.52 35.81
N ASP A 696 18.47 21.08 35.45
CA ASP A 696 19.72 21.83 35.62
C ASP A 696 20.23 22.56 34.34
N HIS A 697 19.48 22.50 33.24
CA HIS A 697 19.96 23.06 31.95
C HIS A 697 19.51 24.51 31.77
N ARG A 698 20.49 25.39 31.77
CA ARG A 698 20.34 26.81 31.37
C ARG A 698 20.20 26.85 29.85
N PRO A 699 19.08 27.34 29.29
CA PRO A 699 18.84 27.38 27.82
C PRO A 699 19.96 28.14 27.08
N ILE A 700 20.50 29.16 27.71
CA ILE A 700 21.63 29.95 27.16
C ILE A 700 22.85 29.05 26.89
N ARG A 701 23.22 28.16 27.83
CA ARG A 701 24.34 27.24 27.62
C ARG A 701 24.13 26.31 26.42
N ALA A 702 22.92 25.77 26.25
CA ALA A 702 22.58 24.93 25.15
C ALA A 702 22.69 25.66 23.81
N ILE A 703 22.21 26.91 23.75
CA ILE A 703 22.31 27.77 22.56
C ILE A 703 23.78 28.10 22.23
N LEU A 704 24.56 28.53 23.26
CA LEU A 704 25.95 28.89 23.08
C LEU A 704 26.81 27.72 22.55
N ILE A 705 26.59 26.50 23.12
CA ILE A 705 27.26 25.29 22.62
C ILE A 705 26.81 24.99 21.19
N GLY A 706 25.53 25.14 20.89
CA GLY A 706 24.99 24.95 19.56
C GLY A 706 25.58 25.89 18.53
N VAL A 707 25.65 27.18 18.84
CA VAL A 707 26.27 28.21 17.96
C VAL A 707 27.76 27.93 17.77
N ALA A 708 28.50 27.63 18.84
CA ALA A 708 29.95 27.36 18.75
C ALA A 708 30.22 26.13 17.86
N PHE A 709 29.48 25.06 18.03
CA PHE A 709 29.62 23.83 17.22
C PHE A 709 29.15 24.06 15.76
N GLY A 710 28.12 24.88 15.53
CA GLY A 710 27.73 25.29 14.19
C GLY A 710 28.80 26.06 13.43
N ILE A 711 29.49 26.98 14.12
CA ILE A 711 30.67 27.72 13.58
C ILE A 711 31.82 26.76 13.27
N CYS A 712 32.13 25.81 14.19
CA CYS A 712 33.15 24.80 13.92
C CYS A 712 32.82 23.94 12.69
N GLY A 713 31.55 23.57 12.53
CA GLY A 713 31.05 22.85 11.36
C GLY A 713 31.24 23.62 10.06
N LEU A 714 30.94 24.93 10.07
CA LEU A 714 31.18 25.81 8.91
C LEU A 714 32.67 25.90 8.55
N VAL A 715 33.54 26.08 9.53
CA VAL A 715 34.98 26.12 9.31
C VAL A 715 35.49 24.83 8.63
N PHE A 716 35.01 23.69 9.13
CA PHE A 716 35.30 22.39 8.52
C PHE A 716 34.78 22.30 7.07
N ALA A 717 33.53 22.68 6.83
CA ALA A 717 32.92 22.66 5.50
C ALA A 717 33.65 23.59 4.52
N SER A 718 34.01 24.79 4.96
CA SER A 718 34.77 25.75 4.14
C SER A 718 36.15 25.21 3.77
N GLY A 719 36.85 24.57 4.71
CA GLY A 719 38.12 23.88 4.45
C GLY A 719 37.94 22.74 3.44
N TYR A 720 36.93 21.92 3.62
CA TYR A 720 36.60 20.83 2.70
C TYR A 720 36.30 21.35 1.27
N LEU A 721 35.44 22.36 1.15
CA LEU A 721 35.11 22.97 -0.15
C LEU A 721 36.34 23.61 -0.83
N THR A 722 37.28 24.18 -0.05
CA THR A 722 38.52 24.71 -0.57
C THR A 722 39.40 23.60 -1.12
N ILE A 723 39.55 22.50 -0.39
CA ILE A 723 40.29 21.30 -0.84
C ILE A 723 39.66 20.71 -2.10
N LEU A 724 38.35 20.65 -2.16
CA LEU A 724 37.62 20.07 -3.28
C LEU A 724 37.90 20.80 -4.62
N ARG A 725 38.20 22.11 -4.58
CA ARG A 725 38.57 22.90 -5.78
C ARG A 725 39.84 22.37 -6.48
N TYR A 726 40.70 21.67 -5.75
CA TYR A 726 41.93 21.09 -6.33
C TYR A 726 41.68 19.74 -7.01
N PHE A 727 40.45 19.20 -6.94
CA PHE A 727 40.06 17.90 -7.51
C PHE A 727 38.88 18.03 -8.49
N PRO A 728 39.09 18.55 -9.73
CA PRO A 728 38.02 18.76 -10.70
C PRO A 728 37.21 17.48 -11.04
N ALA A 729 37.86 16.31 -10.96
CA ALA A 729 37.19 15.01 -11.20
C ALA A 729 36.01 14.76 -10.26
N LEU A 730 35.99 15.40 -9.09
CA LEU A 730 34.91 15.28 -8.11
C LEU A 730 33.75 16.25 -8.38
N GLU A 731 33.86 17.14 -9.36
CA GLU A 731 32.77 18.04 -9.75
C GLU A 731 31.53 17.26 -10.28
N SER A 732 31.75 16.09 -10.87
CA SER A 732 30.66 15.22 -11.27
C SER A 732 29.78 14.74 -10.10
N LEU A 733 30.26 14.82 -8.86
CA LEU A 733 29.49 14.52 -7.64
C LEU A 733 28.55 15.66 -7.21
N ARG A 734 28.57 16.81 -7.90
CA ARG A 734 27.65 17.94 -7.63
C ARG A 734 26.22 17.68 -8.07
N GLY A 735 25.94 16.61 -8.80
CA GLY A 735 24.58 16.22 -9.18
C GLY A 735 23.64 16.19 -7.95
N GLY A 736 22.53 16.92 -8.02
CA GLY A 736 21.57 17.11 -6.91
C GLY A 736 21.66 18.50 -6.24
N ALA A 737 22.73 19.25 -6.40
CA ALA A 737 22.79 20.64 -5.94
C ALA A 737 21.98 21.60 -6.84
N GLU A 738 21.70 21.20 -8.07
CA GLU A 738 20.89 21.96 -9.03
C GLU A 738 19.44 22.11 -8.59
N GLU A 739 18.88 21.12 -7.90
CA GLU A 739 17.50 21.20 -7.38
C GLU A 739 17.34 22.31 -6.33
N LEU A 740 18.34 22.51 -5.48
CA LEU A 740 18.34 23.57 -4.46
C LEU A 740 18.45 24.97 -5.10
N SER A 741 19.11 25.09 -6.25
CA SER A 741 19.21 26.36 -6.97
C SER A 741 17.89 26.84 -7.56
N MET A 742 16.91 25.94 -7.71
CA MET A 742 15.55 26.28 -8.17
C MET A 742 14.69 26.89 -7.06
N ILE A 743 15.10 26.78 -5.79
CA ILE A 743 14.35 27.33 -4.65
C ILE A 743 14.80 28.75 -4.41
N LYS A 744 13.91 29.73 -4.58
CA LYS A 744 14.22 31.15 -4.53
C LYS A 744 14.13 31.74 -3.13
N GLY A 745 15.10 32.64 -2.83
CA GLY A 745 15.04 33.62 -1.76
C GLY A 745 14.65 33.07 -0.37
N TRP A 746 13.65 33.66 0.23
CA TRP A 746 13.22 33.33 1.60
C TRP A 746 12.69 31.90 1.80
N TRP A 747 12.20 31.22 0.74
CA TRP A 747 11.82 29.83 0.79
C TRP A 747 13.01 28.92 1.08
N LEU A 748 14.17 29.19 0.48
CA LEU A 748 15.40 28.46 0.76
C LEU A 748 15.87 28.68 2.20
N VAL A 749 15.79 29.92 2.70
CA VAL A 749 16.11 30.23 4.11
C VAL A 749 15.14 29.50 5.06
N SER A 750 13.84 29.53 4.76
CA SER A 750 12.82 28.84 5.58
C SER A 750 13.05 27.34 5.62
N LEU A 751 13.42 26.73 4.50
CA LEU A 751 13.74 25.30 4.44
C LEU A 751 15.02 24.99 5.22
N ALA A 752 16.13 25.64 4.84
CA ALA A 752 17.45 25.25 5.32
C ALA A 752 17.71 25.65 6.78
N VAL A 753 17.17 26.80 7.23
CA VAL A 753 17.45 27.35 8.58
C VAL A 753 16.38 26.98 9.59
N LEU A 754 15.11 26.79 9.18
CA LEU A 754 14.03 26.50 10.12
C LEU A 754 13.50 25.07 10.01
N ALA A 755 12.97 24.69 8.84
CA ALA A 755 12.25 23.43 8.72
C ALA A 755 13.17 22.20 8.82
N ALA A 756 14.29 22.20 8.08
CA ALA A 756 15.22 21.07 8.10
C ALA A 756 15.82 20.87 9.51
N PRO A 757 16.40 21.88 10.19
CA PRO A 757 16.92 21.68 11.53
C PRO A 757 15.89 21.17 12.53
N LEU A 758 14.66 21.66 12.47
CA LEU A 758 13.63 21.27 13.41
C LEU A 758 13.23 19.78 13.25
N PHE A 759 12.92 19.36 12.04
CA PHE A 759 12.40 18.02 11.78
C PHE A 759 13.49 16.94 11.69
N GLU A 760 14.63 17.28 11.09
CA GLU A 760 15.74 16.34 10.96
C GLU A 760 16.41 16.08 12.31
N GLU A 761 16.64 17.10 13.14
CA GLU A 761 17.22 16.87 14.46
C GLU A 761 16.28 16.07 15.38
N PHE A 762 14.96 16.26 15.26
CA PHE A 762 13.99 15.41 15.94
C PHE A 762 14.15 13.93 15.54
N ILE A 763 14.25 13.65 14.24
CA ILE A 763 14.37 12.28 13.71
C ILE A 763 15.75 11.70 14.07
N PHE A 764 16.84 12.40 13.73
CA PHE A 764 18.17 11.82 13.81
C PHE A 764 18.78 11.88 15.22
N ARG A 765 18.51 12.92 16.02
CA ARG A 765 19.03 13.00 17.41
C ARG A 765 17.99 12.58 18.42
N GLY A 766 16.77 13.01 18.27
CA GLY A 766 15.68 12.61 19.18
C GLY A 766 15.36 11.11 19.13
N LEU A 767 15.45 10.49 17.95
CA LEU A 767 15.05 9.09 17.78
C LEU A 767 16.23 8.17 17.43
N VAL A 768 16.93 8.41 16.30
CA VAL A 768 18.00 7.50 15.81
C VAL A 768 19.16 7.43 16.81
N PHE A 769 19.71 8.57 17.20
CA PHE A 769 20.81 8.62 18.16
C PHE A 769 20.41 8.00 19.50
N ARG A 770 19.26 8.40 20.05
CA ARG A 770 18.74 7.83 21.32
C ARG A 770 18.50 6.32 21.21
N GLY A 771 18.00 5.86 20.07
CA GLY A 771 17.82 4.43 19.79
C GLY A 771 19.14 3.66 19.76
N MET A 772 20.20 4.24 19.14
CA MET A 772 21.56 3.67 19.14
C MET A 772 22.20 3.69 20.53
N ARG A 773 22.03 4.80 21.25
CA ARG A 773 22.59 5.02 22.59
C ARG A 773 22.11 4.02 23.61
N ARG A 774 20.99 3.36 23.34
CA ARG A 774 20.45 2.27 24.16
C ARG A 774 21.34 1.03 24.19
N SER A 775 22.04 0.74 23.10
CA SER A 775 22.80 -0.50 22.91
C SER A 775 24.28 -0.28 22.57
N LEU A 776 24.67 0.95 22.23
CA LEU A 776 26.02 1.31 21.83
C LEU A 776 26.63 2.36 22.76
N PRO A 777 27.95 2.35 22.95
CA PRO A 777 28.69 3.44 23.60
C PRO A 777 28.47 4.78 22.90
N ALA A 778 28.71 5.89 23.61
CA ALA A 778 28.47 7.26 23.09
C ALA A 778 29.18 7.52 21.76
N ALA A 779 30.46 7.18 21.67
CA ALA A 779 31.27 7.42 20.46
C ALA A 779 30.67 6.74 19.21
N TRP A 780 30.29 5.47 19.32
CA TRP A 780 29.67 4.73 18.21
C TRP A 780 28.28 5.22 17.87
N SER A 781 27.50 5.67 18.87
CA SER A 781 26.19 6.25 18.65
C SER A 781 26.26 7.61 17.94
N ILE A 782 27.25 8.44 18.31
CA ILE A 782 27.54 9.73 17.67
C ILE A 782 27.93 9.49 16.21
N ALA A 783 28.95 8.66 15.97
CA ALA A 783 29.41 8.36 14.61
C ALA A 783 28.32 7.68 13.76
N GLY A 784 27.61 6.70 14.32
CA GLY A 784 26.57 5.98 13.63
C GLY A 784 25.38 6.87 13.24
N SER A 785 24.88 7.71 14.16
CA SER A 785 23.76 8.62 13.84
C SER A 785 24.15 9.70 12.84
N ALA A 786 25.41 10.19 12.89
CA ALA A 786 25.96 11.13 11.93
C ALA A 786 26.11 10.50 10.54
N ALA A 787 26.55 9.24 10.47
CA ALA A 787 26.66 8.50 9.22
C ALA A 787 25.28 8.23 8.57
N VAL A 788 24.30 7.81 9.38
CA VAL A 788 22.91 7.62 8.89
C VAL A 788 22.33 8.94 8.39
N PHE A 789 22.62 10.03 9.05
CA PHE A 789 22.20 11.36 8.61
C PHE A 789 22.88 11.78 7.31
N ALA A 790 24.20 11.63 7.23
CA ALA A 790 24.99 12.05 6.08
C ALA A 790 24.65 11.31 4.78
N ILE A 791 24.34 9.99 4.87
CA ILE A 791 24.02 9.17 3.69
C ILE A 791 22.70 9.58 3.03
N CYS A 792 21.86 10.33 3.72
CA CYS A 792 20.62 10.88 3.18
C CYS A 792 20.83 12.16 2.34
N HIS A 793 22.07 12.65 2.23
CA HIS A 793 22.42 13.89 1.54
C HIS A 793 23.17 13.62 0.21
N PRO A 794 23.25 14.62 -0.69
CA PRO A 794 24.01 14.50 -1.93
C PRO A 794 25.48 14.11 -1.69
N PRO A 795 26.09 13.34 -2.58
CA PRO A 795 27.46 12.79 -2.38
C PRO A 795 28.51 13.81 -1.99
N ILE A 796 28.47 14.98 -2.62
CA ILE A 796 29.42 16.06 -2.36
C ILE A 796 29.32 16.60 -0.92
N SER A 797 28.16 16.53 -0.31
CA SER A 797 27.91 17.06 1.04
C SER A 797 28.05 16.02 2.15
N ILE A 798 28.25 14.74 1.83
CA ILE A 798 28.32 13.65 2.82
C ILE A 798 29.37 13.94 3.91
N ILE A 799 30.57 14.38 3.53
CA ILE A 799 31.68 14.62 4.48
C ILE A 799 31.37 15.80 5.42
N PRO A 800 31.02 17.01 4.92
CA PRO A 800 30.69 18.13 5.79
C PRO A 800 29.42 17.91 6.61
N VAL A 801 28.39 17.23 6.05
CA VAL A 801 27.19 16.88 6.79
C VAL A 801 27.46 15.83 7.86
N PHE A 802 28.35 14.85 7.61
CA PHE A 802 28.81 13.94 8.63
C PHE A 802 29.49 14.67 9.79
N ALA A 803 30.40 15.60 9.50
CA ALA A 803 31.08 16.39 10.53
C ALA A 803 30.09 17.23 11.34
N MET A 804 29.16 17.93 10.69
CA MET A 804 28.10 18.66 11.36
C MET A 804 27.23 17.72 12.19
N GLY A 805 26.93 16.52 11.64
CA GLY A 805 26.18 15.47 12.32
C GLY A 805 26.85 14.97 13.61
N VAL A 806 28.19 14.82 13.60
CA VAL A 806 28.98 14.47 14.79
C VAL A 806 28.89 15.59 15.82
N LEU A 807 29.06 16.85 15.43
CA LEU A 807 28.97 17.99 16.33
C LEU A 807 27.59 18.16 16.94
N ALA A 808 26.53 17.97 16.15
CA ALA A 808 25.16 18.01 16.62
C ALA A 808 24.85 16.87 17.63
N ALA A 809 25.30 15.65 17.35
CA ALA A 809 25.13 14.52 18.25
C ALA A 809 25.95 14.66 19.53
N LEU A 810 27.16 15.20 19.43
CA LEU A 810 28.02 15.52 20.60
C LEU A 810 27.36 16.60 21.47
N GLY A 811 26.87 17.67 20.87
CA GLY A 811 26.12 18.72 21.56
C GLY A 811 24.90 18.19 22.29
N PHE A 812 24.18 17.25 21.66
CA PHE A 812 23.05 16.58 22.27
C PHE A 812 23.44 15.68 23.44
N GLU A 813 24.55 14.92 23.32
CA GLU A 813 25.06 14.09 24.42
C GLU A 813 25.50 14.94 25.61
N LEU A 814 26.13 16.08 25.38
CA LEU A 814 26.59 17.01 26.43
C LEU A 814 25.47 17.73 27.17
N THR A 815 24.37 18.02 26.48
CA THR A 815 23.29 18.84 27.04
C THR A 815 22.03 18.05 27.35
N GLY A 816 21.83 16.89 26.69
CA GLY A 816 20.60 16.12 26.81
C GLY A 816 19.37 16.79 26.19
N TRP A 817 19.53 17.97 25.57
CA TRP A 817 18.42 18.77 25.06
C TRP A 817 18.50 18.99 23.56
N ILE A 818 17.40 18.72 22.83
CA ILE A 818 17.32 18.78 21.39
C ILE A 818 17.54 20.18 20.82
N LEU A 819 17.34 21.22 21.64
CA LEU A 819 17.61 22.60 21.24
C LEU A 819 19.07 22.80 20.81
N THR A 820 20.02 22.10 21.44
CA THR A 820 21.45 22.23 21.07
C THR A 820 21.73 21.77 19.64
N PRO A 821 21.40 20.56 19.20
CA PRO A 821 21.63 20.14 17.81
C PRO A 821 20.82 20.98 16.81
N ILE A 822 19.63 21.43 17.16
CA ILE A 822 18.87 22.38 16.32
C ILE A 822 19.69 23.66 16.12
N CYS A 823 20.25 24.25 17.17
CA CYS A 823 21.11 25.43 17.06
C CYS A 823 22.39 25.17 16.28
N VAL A 824 23.03 23.99 16.42
CA VAL A 824 24.20 23.61 15.59
C VAL A 824 23.82 23.67 14.13
N HIS A 825 22.73 23.02 13.76
CA HIS A 825 22.29 22.87 12.38
C HIS A 825 21.80 24.20 11.78
N MET A 826 21.02 24.99 12.53
CA MET A 826 20.57 26.33 12.12
C MET A 826 21.76 27.27 11.87
N THR A 827 22.75 27.28 12.78
CA THR A 827 23.94 28.12 12.65
C THR A 827 24.80 27.70 11.47
N TYR A 828 25.03 26.40 11.31
CA TYR A 828 25.77 25.84 10.20
C TYR A 828 25.15 26.23 8.85
N ASN A 829 23.85 25.93 8.66
CA ASN A 829 23.14 26.21 7.41
C ASN A 829 22.99 27.71 7.16
N GLY A 830 22.66 28.49 8.19
CA GLY A 830 22.51 29.95 8.07
C GLY A 830 23.80 30.64 7.65
N LEU A 831 24.91 30.28 8.28
CA LEU A 831 26.22 30.84 7.93
C LEU A 831 26.72 30.34 6.55
N LEU A 832 26.42 29.12 6.17
CA LEU A 832 26.76 28.57 4.86
C LEU A 832 26.02 29.33 3.74
N LEU A 833 24.75 29.65 3.96
CA LEU A 833 23.94 30.46 3.04
C LEU A 833 24.50 31.89 2.93
N LEU A 834 24.84 32.53 4.06
CA LEU A 834 25.41 33.86 4.09
C LEU A 834 26.79 33.94 3.45
N SER A 835 27.61 32.91 3.51
CA SER A 835 28.94 32.87 2.91
C SER A 835 28.94 32.77 1.38
N GLY A 836 27.80 32.58 0.73
CA GLY A 836 27.70 32.37 -0.72
C GLY A 836 28.42 31.11 -1.21
N ALA A 837 28.77 30.20 -0.31
CA ALA A 837 29.48 28.94 -0.62
C ALA A 837 28.61 27.92 -1.36
N LEU A 838 27.32 28.14 -1.48
CA LEU A 838 26.42 27.39 -2.37
C LEU A 838 26.58 27.87 -3.82
N PRO A 839 26.46 27.00 -4.84
CA PRO A 839 26.71 27.37 -6.24
C PRO A 839 25.88 28.58 -6.67
N HIS A 840 26.52 29.51 -7.38
CA HIS A 840 25.94 30.75 -7.91
C HIS A 840 24.70 30.42 -8.78
N GLY A 841 23.54 30.71 -8.26
CA GLY A 841 22.22 30.58 -8.87
C GLY A 841 21.12 31.10 -7.98
N ALA A 842 21.38 31.11 -6.67
CA ALA A 842 20.46 31.70 -5.71
C ALA A 842 20.77 33.17 -5.50
N HIS A 843 20.36 34.06 -6.40
CA HIS A 843 20.21 35.47 -6.08
C HIS A 843 19.13 35.60 -5.00
N LEU A 844 19.55 36.07 -3.81
CA LEU A 844 18.68 36.52 -2.72
C LEU A 844 17.66 37.56 -3.20
#